data_de9a4bbefa1ddd25140d9ce37f8f8669
#
_entry.id   de9a4bbefa1ddd25140d9ce37f8f8669
#
_cell.length_a   1.000
_cell.length_b   1.000
_cell.length_c   1.000
_cell.angle_alpha   90.00
_cell.angle_beta   90.00
_cell.angle_gamma   90.00
#
_symmetry.space_group_name_H-M   'P 1'
#
loop_
_entity.id
_entity.type
_entity.pdbx_description
1 polymer ?
#
loop_
_entity_poly.entity_id
_entity_poly.type
_entity_poly.pdbx_seq_one_letter_code
_entity_poly.pdbx_strand_id
1 'polypeptide(L)'
;MRPIKDILKTMEYGPSPEANGDVKQWLEQHGHSFGHYINGAFVKPEGRKTIAVANPANGDKLAEITLGTQEDVDQAVKAARGAFGKWSKLSGHERAKYLYAIARHIQKRERFLSVLETMDNGKPLRETRDIDIPLAVRHFYHHAGWAEMVEDEFKGFSPVGVCGQVIPWNFPLLMLAWKIAPALAAGNTVVLKPADLTPLTAIAFAEICHEVGLPAGVVNIVQGDGTTGASVCGHDGVDKVAFTGSTQVGRIIREQIAGSGKKLSLELGGKSPFIVFEDADLDAAVEGVVDAIWFNQGEVCCAGSRLLVQEGIADRFYAKLKKRLESLRVGDPLDKSTDVGAIVSPTQVKRISDLIQKGIDEGGQLWQTANPLPAKGNYIAPGFFTEVDQAATVCQVEIFGPIAAATTFRTPDEAVVLANNTRYGLAASIWSENSGYGREGAREGLYEYLAADWEKTLTSPKAVENFVPSAAPSGEDKIVIDGIDRTMKNYIGGKQARPDGGYSYSVTGKGGAVIGQAGIGNRKDIRNAVEAAAKASSWGSATAHNRAQVLYYLGENLDARRDEFVARLVESTGVSEKKATEEVEASLRRIFYYAAQADKFDGAVHSTKSRHVTLAMNEPWGVMGVVCPDEAPLLSLVSLVLPAIAMGNRTVVVPSSHHPLIVGDFYQVLDTSDVPGGVINIVTGERDVLAKTLAEHDEVAALWYFGSKEGSAMVEKASAGNLKATWVNNGRLPNWNNTSEAQGRDYLRRAVQVKNIWVPYGA
;
A
#
# COMPACT_ATOMS: atom_id res chain seq x y z
N MET A 1 47.51 -13.91 -18.28
CA MET A 1 46.38 -14.65 -18.92
C MET A 1 46.46 -16.10 -18.50
N ARG A 2 45.38 -16.69 -18.03
CA ARG A 2 45.32 -18.16 -17.81
C ARG A 2 45.40 -18.88 -19.15
N PRO A 3 46.05 -20.06 -19.23
CA PRO A 3 46.06 -20.87 -20.46
C PRO A 3 44.64 -21.26 -20.89
N ILE A 4 44.33 -21.24 -22.18
CA ILE A 4 43.04 -21.61 -22.75
C ILE A 4 42.56 -22.97 -22.23
N LYS A 5 43.49 -23.93 -22.07
CA LYS A 5 43.19 -25.26 -21.55
C LYS A 5 42.63 -25.23 -20.11
N ASP A 6 43.06 -24.29 -19.29
CA ASP A 6 42.55 -24.14 -17.90
C ASP A 6 41.22 -23.42 -17.88
N ILE A 7 41.03 -22.44 -18.75
CA ILE A 7 39.74 -21.77 -18.95
C ILE A 7 38.68 -22.78 -19.38
N LEU A 8 38.97 -23.62 -20.37
CA LEU A 8 38.04 -24.64 -20.86
C LEU A 8 37.69 -25.71 -19.82
N LYS A 9 38.62 -25.99 -18.88
CA LYS A 9 38.37 -26.95 -17.79
C LYS A 9 37.52 -26.41 -16.67
N THR A 10 37.70 -25.13 -16.34
CA THR A 10 37.03 -24.48 -15.20
C THR A 10 35.90 -23.59 -15.60
N MET A 11 35.79 -23.23 -16.88
CA MET A 11 34.90 -22.18 -17.42
C MET A 11 35.07 -20.82 -16.70
N GLU A 12 36.24 -20.60 -16.11
CA GLU A 12 36.57 -19.34 -15.45
C GLU A 12 37.29 -18.39 -16.40
N TYR A 13 36.58 -17.39 -16.87
CA TYR A 13 37.08 -16.41 -17.85
C TYR A 13 37.88 -15.26 -17.21
N GLY A 14 37.95 -15.18 -15.89
CA GLY A 14 38.53 -14.07 -15.16
C GLY A 14 37.72 -12.78 -15.18
N PRO A 15 38.24 -11.68 -14.63
CA PRO A 15 37.56 -10.39 -14.60
C PRO A 15 37.22 -9.87 -15.98
N SER A 16 36.03 -9.31 -16.14
CA SER A 16 35.52 -8.73 -17.41
C SER A 16 34.85 -7.36 -17.14
N PRO A 17 35.65 -6.34 -16.72
CA PRO A 17 35.12 -5.04 -16.36
C PRO A 17 34.50 -4.33 -17.56
N GLU A 18 33.35 -3.66 -17.32
CA GLU A 18 32.70 -2.79 -18.30
C GLU A 18 33.39 -1.43 -18.33
N ALA A 19 33.46 -0.85 -19.53
CA ALA A 19 33.99 0.50 -19.68
C ALA A 19 33.02 1.57 -19.16
N ASN A 20 33.51 2.48 -18.35
CA ASN A 20 32.76 3.58 -17.75
C ASN A 20 33.14 4.97 -18.29
N GLY A 21 33.85 5.02 -19.43
CA GLY A 21 34.33 6.27 -20.04
C GLY A 21 33.22 7.27 -20.33
N ASP A 22 32.11 6.81 -20.90
CA ASP A 22 30.96 7.65 -21.24
C ASP A 22 30.34 8.32 -19.99
N VAL A 23 30.25 7.57 -18.88
CA VAL A 23 29.75 8.11 -17.60
C VAL A 23 30.75 9.12 -17.00
N LYS A 24 32.03 8.81 -17.01
CA LYS A 24 33.05 9.75 -16.53
C LYS A 24 33.04 11.05 -17.34
N GLN A 25 32.97 10.96 -18.67
CA GLN A 25 32.90 12.11 -19.56
C GLN A 25 31.62 12.94 -19.27
N TRP A 26 30.47 12.29 -19.02
CA TRP A 26 29.23 12.98 -18.66
C TRP A 26 29.37 13.72 -17.32
N LEU A 27 29.97 13.08 -16.30
CA LEU A 27 30.24 13.71 -15.00
C LEU A 27 31.19 14.93 -15.16
N GLU A 28 32.26 14.80 -15.94
CA GLU A 28 33.21 15.89 -16.24
C GLU A 28 32.53 17.06 -16.97
N GLN A 29 31.70 16.80 -17.98
CA GLN A 29 30.94 17.81 -18.71
C GLN A 29 30.04 18.65 -17.80
N HIS A 30 29.55 18.07 -16.71
CA HIS A 30 28.73 18.74 -15.70
C HIS A 30 29.56 19.26 -14.51
N GLY A 31 30.88 19.19 -14.57
CA GLY A 31 31.78 19.62 -13.49
C GLY A 31 31.52 18.88 -12.18
N HIS A 32 31.05 17.63 -12.25
CA HIS A 32 30.71 16.79 -11.10
C HIS A 32 29.72 17.45 -10.09
N SER A 33 28.81 18.32 -10.57
CA SER A 33 27.96 19.09 -9.68
C SER A 33 26.61 19.38 -10.30
N PHE A 34 25.57 18.92 -9.64
CA PHE A 34 24.20 18.95 -10.17
C PHE A 34 23.25 19.72 -9.25
N GLY A 35 22.32 20.44 -9.89
CA GLY A 35 21.23 21.13 -9.24
C GLY A 35 19.91 20.39 -9.39
N HIS A 36 18.82 21.16 -9.46
CA HIS A 36 17.47 20.69 -9.64
C HIS A 36 17.05 20.76 -11.10
N TYR A 37 15.99 20.05 -11.47
CA TYR A 37 15.29 20.24 -12.74
C TYR A 37 13.90 20.77 -12.45
N ILE A 38 13.67 22.04 -12.70
CA ILE A 38 12.42 22.75 -12.36
C ILE A 38 11.93 23.54 -13.59
N ASN A 39 10.65 23.38 -13.91
CA ASN A 39 10.01 24.11 -15.00
C ASN A 39 10.72 23.96 -16.36
N GLY A 40 11.21 22.75 -16.65
CA GLY A 40 11.90 22.44 -17.91
C GLY A 40 13.36 22.93 -18.00
N ALA A 41 13.93 23.43 -16.92
CA ALA A 41 15.29 23.95 -16.86
C ALA A 41 16.10 23.33 -15.71
N PHE A 42 17.41 23.18 -15.95
CA PHE A 42 18.36 22.83 -14.89
C PHE A 42 18.68 24.09 -14.07
N VAL A 43 18.46 24.02 -12.77
CA VAL A 43 18.63 25.14 -11.83
C VAL A 43 19.65 24.75 -10.77
N LYS A 44 20.68 25.54 -10.61
CA LYS A 44 21.72 25.35 -9.58
C LYS A 44 21.87 26.64 -8.78
N PRO A 45 21.12 26.82 -7.67
CA PRO A 45 21.21 28.01 -6.84
C PRO A 45 22.62 28.15 -6.23
N GLU A 46 23.16 29.36 -6.27
CA GLU A 46 24.47 29.67 -5.69
C GLU A 46 24.45 29.66 -4.15
N GLY A 47 25.60 29.35 -3.53
CA GLY A 47 25.76 29.40 -2.06
C GLY A 47 25.00 28.31 -1.29
N ARG A 48 24.42 27.34 -1.97
CA ARG A 48 23.69 26.22 -1.34
C ARG A 48 24.64 25.15 -0.79
N LYS A 49 24.22 24.50 0.29
CA LYS A 49 24.88 23.27 0.76
C LYS A 49 24.74 22.18 -0.30
N THR A 50 25.75 21.32 -0.38
CA THR A 50 25.77 20.17 -1.27
C THR A 50 25.87 18.87 -0.49
N ILE A 51 25.44 17.79 -1.11
CA ILE A 51 25.57 16.42 -0.63
C ILE A 51 26.51 15.69 -1.60
N ALA A 52 27.53 15.03 -1.06
CA ALA A 52 28.44 14.23 -1.86
C ALA A 52 27.78 12.90 -2.25
N VAL A 53 27.90 12.53 -3.51
CA VAL A 53 27.50 11.23 -4.07
C VAL A 53 28.76 10.41 -4.26
N ALA A 54 28.82 9.24 -3.64
CA ALA A 54 30.00 8.38 -3.66
C ALA A 54 29.70 7.04 -4.35
N ASN A 55 30.69 6.50 -5.04
CA ASN A 55 30.60 5.15 -5.59
C ASN A 55 30.73 4.12 -4.44
N PRO A 56 29.69 3.30 -4.17
CA PRO A 56 29.74 2.32 -3.08
C PRO A 56 30.86 1.29 -3.20
N ALA A 57 31.29 1.00 -4.44
CA ALA A 57 32.31 -0.03 -4.71
C ALA A 57 33.69 0.32 -4.24
N ASN A 58 34.04 1.61 -4.12
CA ASN A 58 35.42 2.04 -3.80
C ASN A 58 35.47 3.29 -2.91
N GLY A 59 34.35 3.97 -2.67
CA GLY A 59 34.24 5.19 -1.89
C GLY A 59 34.64 6.48 -2.65
N ASP A 60 34.95 6.39 -3.94
CA ASP A 60 35.31 7.55 -4.75
C ASP A 60 34.11 8.50 -4.91
N LYS A 61 34.35 9.80 -4.78
CA LYS A 61 33.33 10.82 -5.02
C LYS A 61 33.01 10.88 -6.50
N LEU A 62 31.75 10.60 -6.86
CA LEU A 62 31.24 10.74 -8.23
C LEU A 62 30.83 12.18 -8.53
N ALA A 63 30.04 12.77 -7.63
CA ALA A 63 29.46 14.09 -7.84
C ALA A 63 29.08 14.77 -6.52
N GLU A 64 28.53 15.98 -6.64
CA GLU A 64 27.78 16.68 -5.60
C GLU A 64 26.40 17.05 -6.13
N ILE A 65 25.39 16.95 -5.30
CA ILE A 65 24.05 17.47 -5.58
C ILE A 65 23.71 18.63 -4.67
N THR A 66 22.96 19.59 -5.17
CA THR A 66 22.48 20.72 -4.39
C THR A 66 21.43 20.23 -3.37
N LEU A 67 21.57 20.63 -2.10
CA LEU A 67 20.55 20.37 -1.09
C LEU A 67 19.35 21.29 -1.32
N GLY A 68 18.21 20.70 -1.71
CA GLY A 68 16.95 21.39 -1.94
C GLY A 68 16.33 21.90 -0.64
N THR A 69 15.82 23.11 -0.70
CA THR A 69 15.13 23.78 0.40
C THR A 69 13.64 23.86 0.16
N GLN A 70 12.89 24.39 1.12
CA GLN A 70 11.45 24.64 0.96
C GLN A 70 11.17 25.55 -0.25
N GLU A 71 11.99 26.56 -0.48
CA GLU A 71 11.84 27.49 -1.63
C GLU A 71 11.96 26.76 -2.97
N ASP A 72 12.89 25.81 -3.11
CA ASP A 72 13.06 25.02 -4.33
C ASP A 72 11.84 24.11 -4.56
N VAL A 73 11.29 23.54 -3.47
CA VAL A 73 10.05 22.75 -3.51
C VAL A 73 8.86 23.64 -3.90
N ASP A 74 8.74 24.84 -3.33
CA ASP A 74 7.68 25.80 -3.68
C ASP A 74 7.71 26.16 -5.16
N GLN A 75 8.90 26.39 -5.71
CA GLN A 75 9.09 26.68 -7.14
C GLN A 75 8.69 25.48 -8.00
N ALA A 76 9.10 24.26 -7.63
CA ALA A 76 8.77 23.03 -8.33
C ALA A 76 7.25 22.75 -8.32
N VAL A 77 6.61 22.91 -7.16
CA VAL A 77 5.16 22.72 -7.02
C VAL A 77 4.39 23.80 -7.80
N LYS A 78 4.85 25.06 -7.76
CA LYS A 78 4.27 26.15 -8.56
C LYS A 78 4.37 25.86 -10.06
N ALA A 79 5.51 25.36 -10.54
CA ALA A 79 5.70 24.96 -11.94
C ALA A 79 4.78 23.78 -12.31
N ALA A 80 4.71 22.75 -11.46
CA ALA A 80 3.83 21.61 -11.67
C ALA A 80 2.35 22.04 -11.73
N ARG A 81 1.90 22.90 -10.82
CA ARG A 81 0.54 23.42 -10.79
C ARG A 81 0.23 24.27 -12.03
N GLY A 82 1.18 25.07 -12.48
CA GLY A 82 1.04 25.87 -13.70
C GLY A 82 0.92 25.01 -14.98
N ALA A 83 1.64 23.89 -15.04
CA ALA A 83 1.60 22.97 -16.17
C ALA A 83 0.35 22.08 -16.17
N PHE A 84 -0.19 21.74 -14.99
CA PHE A 84 -1.28 20.78 -14.82
C PHE A 84 -2.49 21.07 -15.70
N GLY A 85 -2.95 22.34 -15.73
CA GLY A 85 -4.15 22.73 -16.47
C GLY A 85 -4.06 22.52 -17.99
N LYS A 86 -2.85 22.54 -18.54
CA LYS A 86 -2.60 22.24 -19.97
C LYS A 86 -2.36 20.74 -20.18
N TRP A 87 -1.53 20.14 -19.36
CA TRP A 87 -1.16 18.73 -19.46
C TRP A 87 -2.37 17.79 -19.28
N SER A 88 -3.20 18.01 -18.26
CA SER A 88 -4.39 17.21 -17.99
C SER A 88 -5.47 17.28 -19.07
N LYS A 89 -5.44 18.32 -19.91
CA LYS A 89 -6.37 18.49 -21.04
C LYS A 89 -5.88 17.92 -22.36
N LEU A 90 -4.62 17.50 -22.43
CA LEU A 90 -4.15 16.74 -23.60
C LEU A 90 -4.93 15.43 -23.69
N SER A 91 -5.22 15.00 -24.92
CA SER A 91 -5.79 13.67 -25.15
C SER A 91 -4.85 12.57 -24.63
N GLY A 92 -5.40 11.42 -24.32
CA GLY A 92 -4.60 10.24 -23.97
C GLY A 92 -3.54 9.92 -25.02
N HIS A 93 -3.89 10.06 -26.30
CA HIS A 93 -2.97 9.88 -27.42
C HIS A 93 -1.79 10.87 -27.40
N GLU A 94 -2.02 12.14 -27.11
CA GLU A 94 -0.95 13.13 -27.05
C GLU A 94 0.01 12.83 -25.88
N ARG A 95 -0.50 12.45 -24.72
CA ARG A 95 0.33 12.02 -23.57
C ARG A 95 1.12 10.75 -23.88
N ALA A 96 0.50 9.77 -24.56
CA ALA A 96 1.13 8.53 -24.97
C ALA A 96 2.39 8.76 -25.81
N LYS A 97 2.39 9.74 -26.72
CA LYS A 97 3.57 10.10 -27.54
C LYS A 97 4.77 10.48 -26.68
N TYR A 98 4.59 11.30 -25.64
CA TYR A 98 5.67 11.67 -24.73
C TYR A 98 6.21 10.47 -23.96
N LEU A 99 5.33 9.63 -23.41
CA LEU A 99 5.72 8.42 -22.70
C LEU A 99 6.49 7.44 -23.60
N TYR A 100 6.01 7.27 -24.84
CA TYR A 100 6.69 6.46 -25.86
C TYR A 100 8.08 7.03 -26.21
N ALA A 101 8.19 8.37 -26.40
CA ALA A 101 9.46 9.02 -26.68
C ALA A 101 10.46 8.86 -25.52
N ILE A 102 10.01 9.02 -24.27
CA ILE A 102 10.83 8.78 -23.07
C ILE A 102 11.34 7.33 -23.06
N ALA A 103 10.47 6.34 -23.27
CA ALA A 103 10.87 4.93 -23.35
C ALA A 103 11.95 4.69 -24.39
N ARG A 104 11.80 5.26 -25.58
CA ARG A 104 12.77 5.17 -26.69
C ARG A 104 14.12 5.83 -26.34
N HIS A 105 14.12 6.96 -25.63
CA HIS A 105 15.35 7.64 -25.22
C HIS A 105 16.07 6.88 -24.10
N ILE A 106 15.36 6.30 -23.13
CA ILE A 106 15.95 5.41 -22.13
C ILE A 106 16.59 4.21 -22.84
N GLN A 107 15.87 3.55 -23.77
CA GLN A 107 16.35 2.41 -24.53
C GLN A 107 17.62 2.72 -25.34
N LYS A 108 17.68 3.89 -25.99
CA LYS A 108 18.88 4.32 -26.72
C LYS A 108 20.10 4.52 -25.82
N ARG A 109 19.90 4.84 -24.54
CA ARG A 109 20.95 5.10 -23.54
C ARG A 109 21.13 3.93 -22.57
N GLU A 110 20.59 2.77 -22.90
CA GLU A 110 20.56 1.60 -22.00
C GLU A 110 21.93 1.30 -21.38
N ARG A 111 22.98 1.23 -22.21
CA ARG A 111 24.33 0.97 -21.72
C ARG A 111 24.85 2.08 -20.77
N PHE A 112 24.69 3.35 -21.17
CA PHE A 112 25.10 4.49 -20.34
C PHE A 112 24.37 4.50 -19.00
N LEU A 113 23.04 4.34 -19.01
CA LEU A 113 22.21 4.33 -17.80
C LEU A 113 22.52 3.13 -16.91
N SER A 114 22.79 1.95 -17.49
CA SER A 114 23.17 0.76 -16.72
C SER A 114 24.51 0.96 -15.98
N VAL A 115 25.51 1.51 -16.66
CA VAL A 115 26.82 1.81 -16.03
C VAL A 115 26.66 2.91 -14.97
N LEU A 116 25.89 3.96 -15.26
CA LEU A 116 25.64 5.04 -14.32
C LEU A 116 24.94 4.53 -13.05
N GLU A 117 23.86 3.73 -13.21
CA GLU A 117 23.14 3.15 -12.08
C GLU A 117 24.00 2.21 -11.25
N THR A 118 24.83 1.39 -11.89
CA THR A 118 25.80 0.53 -11.21
C THR A 118 26.82 1.33 -10.38
N MET A 119 27.34 2.42 -10.92
CA MET A 119 28.31 3.27 -10.20
C MET A 119 27.67 4.06 -9.06
N ASP A 120 26.41 4.47 -9.22
CA ASP A 120 25.65 5.28 -8.25
C ASP A 120 25.12 4.44 -7.09
N ASN A 121 24.67 3.21 -7.36
CA ASN A 121 24.01 2.32 -6.39
C ASN A 121 24.92 1.24 -5.79
N GLY A 122 25.86 0.69 -6.57
CA GLY A 122 26.72 -0.42 -6.16
C GLY A 122 26.26 -1.81 -6.60
N LYS A 123 25.09 -1.96 -7.24
CA LYS A 123 24.60 -3.25 -7.73
C LYS A 123 25.35 -3.74 -8.98
N PRO A 124 25.39 -5.07 -9.23
CA PRO A 124 26.07 -5.62 -10.39
C PRO A 124 25.53 -5.09 -11.72
N LEU A 125 26.41 -4.81 -12.66
CA LEU A 125 26.06 -4.33 -14.00
C LEU A 125 25.08 -5.28 -14.72
N ARG A 126 25.19 -6.59 -14.52
CA ARG A 126 24.25 -7.53 -15.12
C ARG A 126 22.82 -7.28 -14.69
N GLU A 127 22.59 -6.81 -13.48
CA GLU A 127 21.26 -6.53 -12.94
C GLU A 127 20.71 -5.22 -13.50
N THR A 128 21.51 -4.15 -13.52
CA THR A 128 21.11 -2.88 -14.11
C THR A 128 20.81 -3.01 -15.60
N ARG A 129 21.69 -3.74 -16.33
CA ARG A 129 21.57 -3.94 -17.78
C ARG A 129 20.41 -4.86 -18.17
N ASP A 130 20.22 -5.97 -17.47
CA ASP A 130 19.32 -7.03 -17.89
C ASP A 130 17.91 -6.89 -17.26
N ILE A 131 17.82 -6.13 -16.13
CA ILE A 131 16.58 -6.00 -15.35
C ILE A 131 16.17 -4.53 -15.20
N ASP A 132 16.92 -3.68 -14.50
CA ASP A 132 16.46 -2.36 -14.06
C ASP A 132 16.12 -1.43 -15.22
N ILE A 133 17.08 -1.23 -16.13
CA ILE A 133 16.87 -0.33 -17.27
C ILE A 133 15.83 -0.88 -18.23
N PRO A 134 15.84 -2.18 -18.63
CA PRO A 134 14.77 -2.76 -19.45
C PRO A 134 13.39 -2.70 -18.81
N LEU A 135 13.27 -2.85 -17.47
CA LEU A 135 12.00 -2.71 -16.77
C LEU A 135 11.52 -1.24 -16.78
N ALA A 136 12.40 -0.28 -16.54
CA ALA A 136 12.07 1.13 -16.64
C ALA A 136 11.51 1.49 -18.03
N VAL A 137 12.16 1.00 -19.09
CA VAL A 137 11.68 1.15 -20.49
C VAL A 137 10.27 0.57 -20.65
N ARG A 138 10.07 -0.67 -20.17
CA ARG A 138 8.76 -1.35 -20.25
C ARG A 138 7.66 -0.61 -19.52
N HIS A 139 7.95 -0.02 -18.35
CA HIS A 139 6.98 0.77 -17.61
C HIS A 139 6.50 1.99 -18.39
N PHE A 140 7.39 2.70 -19.05
CA PHE A 140 6.99 3.84 -19.90
C PHE A 140 6.19 3.38 -21.13
N TYR A 141 6.57 2.29 -21.80
CA TYR A 141 5.78 1.73 -22.90
C TYR A 141 4.40 1.25 -22.45
N HIS A 142 4.34 0.54 -21.33
CA HIS A 142 3.08 0.04 -20.76
C HIS A 142 2.12 1.18 -20.44
N HIS A 143 2.62 2.25 -19.80
CA HIS A 143 1.79 3.40 -19.45
C HIS A 143 1.51 4.32 -20.64
N ALA A 144 2.30 4.30 -21.70
CA ALA A 144 1.91 4.91 -22.97
C ALA A 144 0.63 4.24 -23.52
N GLY A 145 0.54 2.91 -23.45
CA GLY A 145 -0.68 2.18 -23.81
C GLY A 145 -1.86 2.55 -22.90
N TRP A 146 -1.66 2.65 -21.59
CA TRP A 146 -2.71 3.09 -20.67
C TRP A 146 -3.15 4.53 -20.90
N ALA A 147 -2.22 5.44 -21.24
CA ALA A 147 -2.58 6.81 -21.61
C ALA A 147 -3.52 6.85 -22.80
N GLU A 148 -3.28 6.00 -23.82
CA GLU A 148 -4.13 5.87 -25.00
C GLU A 148 -5.56 5.44 -24.65
N MET A 149 -5.72 4.56 -23.64
CA MET A 149 -6.99 3.95 -23.28
C MET A 149 -7.69 4.62 -22.10
N VAL A 150 -7.08 5.61 -21.45
CA VAL A 150 -7.57 6.15 -20.16
C VAL A 150 -9.00 6.72 -20.26
N GLU A 151 -9.33 7.36 -21.36
CA GLU A 151 -10.63 8.02 -21.57
C GLU A 151 -11.77 6.99 -21.73
N ASP A 152 -11.47 5.82 -22.24
CA ASP A 152 -12.44 4.73 -22.40
C ASP A 152 -12.55 3.83 -21.19
N GLU A 153 -11.41 3.44 -20.60
CA GLU A 153 -11.35 2.47 -19.51
C GLU A 153 -11.63 3.05 -18.13
N PHE A 154 -11.39 4.38 -17.95
CA PHE A 154 -11.56 5.08 -16.69
C PHE A 154 -12.60 6.20 -16.76
N LYS A 155 -13.73 5.92 -17.41
CA LYS A 155 -14.86 6.88 -17.47
C LYS A 155 -15.32 7.26 -16.06
N GLY A 156 -15.54 8.53 -15.81
CA GLY A 156 -15.91 9.06 -14.49
C GLY A 156 -14.74 9.23 -13.51
N PHE A 157 -13.50 9.14 -14.02
CA PHE A 157 -12.30 9.45 -13.27
C PHE A 157 -11.52 10.57 -13.94
N SER A 158 -10.74 11.32 -13.16
CA SER A 158 -9.91 12.39 -13.65
C SER A 158 -8.59 12.48 -12.88
N PRO A 159 -7.56 13.14 -13.45
CA PRO A 159 -6.28 13.31 -12.78
C PRO A 159 -6.43 13.94 -11.40
N VAL A 160 -5.64 13.47 -10.43
CA VAL A 160 -5.67 14.03 -9.06
C VAL A 160 -5.05 15.42 -8.97
N GLY A 161 -4.02 15.73 -9.77
CA GLY A 161 -3.34 17.02 -9.75
C GLY A 161 -1.82 16.94 -9.75
N VAL A 162 -1.18 17.57 -8.76
CA VAL A 162 0.27 17.53 -8.55
C VAL A 162 0.64 16.34 -7.66
N CYS A 163 1.49 15.45 -8.16
CA CYS A 163 1.99 14.29 -7.45
C CYS A 163 3.38 14.57 -6.86
N GLY A 164 3.48 14.64 -5.54
CA GLY A 164 4.74 14.61 -4.82
C GLY A 164 5.24 13.15 -4.70
N GLN A 165 6.42 12.87 -5.21
CA GLN A 165 6.98 11.53 -5.30
C GLN A 165 8.34 11.47 -4.64
N VAL A 166 8.53 10.54 -3.70
CA VAL A 166 9.81 10.30 -3.02
C VAL A 166 10.19 8.85 -3.24
N ILE A 167 11.36 8.63 -3.86
CA ILE A 167 11.84 7.31 -4.25
C ILE A 167 13.04 6.87 -3.42
N PRO A 168 13.23 5.55 -3.22
CA PRO A 168 14.35 4.97 -2.48
C PRO A 168 15.60 4.89 -3.35
N TRP A 169 16.69 4.46 -2.72
CA TRP A 169 17.99 4.33 -3.34
C TRP A 169 18.25 2.95 -3.96
N ASN A 170 17.46 1.93 -3.66
CA ASN A 170 17.78 0.54 -4.06
C ASN A 170 17.46 0.19 -5.52
N PHE A 171 16.53 0.88 -6.16
CA PHE A 171 16.20 0.77 -7.59
C PHE A 171 15.93 2.18 -8.17
N PRO A 172 16.95 3.01 -8.35
CA PRO A 172 16.76 4.44 -8.62
C PRO A 172 15.90 4.75 -9.83
N LEU A 173 16.31 4.33 -11.03
CA LEU A 173 15.57 4.62 -12.26
C LEU A 173 14.26 3.81 -12.36
N LEU A 174 14.25 2.59 -11.86
CA LEU A 174 13.06 1.75 -11.90
C LEU A 174 11.95 2.31 -11.02
N MET A 175 12.25 2.75 -9.78
CA MET A 175 11.27 3.35 -8.87
C MET A 175 10.80 4.73 -9.36
N LEU A 176 11.67 5.49 -10.03
CA LEU A 176 11.29 6.70 -10.76
C LEU A 176 10.24 6.36 -11.84
N ALA A 177 10.51 5.37 -12.68
CA ALA A 177 9.60 4.96 -13.76
C ALA A 177 8.25 4.48 -13.22
N TRP A 178 8.24 3.70 -12.13
CA TRP A 178 7.02 3.19 -11.50
C TRP A 178 6.09 4.30 -10.98
N LYS A 179 6.65 5.44 -10.61
CA LYS A 179 5.86 6.57 -10.10
C LYS A 179 5.55 7.62 -11.16
N ILE A 180 6.51 7.97 -12.02
CA ILE A 180 6.32 9.01 -13.05
C ILE A 180 5.42 8.51 -14.18
N ALA A 181 5.66 7.30 -14.71
CA ALA A 181 4.92 6.83 -15.88
C ALA A 181 3.40 6.77 -15.68
N PRO A 182 2.85 6.15 -14.61
CA PRO A 182 1.40 6.17 -14.36
C PRO A 182 0.86 7.57 -14.05
N ALA A 183 1.63 8.43 -13.36
CA ALA A 183 1.21 9.80 -13.07
C ALA A 183 1.01 10.60 -14.36
N LEU A 184 1.98 10.54 -15.29
CA LEU A 184 1.89 11.23 -16.58
C LEU A 184 0.79 10.64 -17.47
N ALA A 185 0.67 9.32 -17.53
CA ALA A 185 -0.38 8.64 -18.29
C ALA A 185 -1.77 9.10 -17.87
N ALA A 186 -2.01 9.21 -16.57
CA ALA A 186 -3.27 9.67 -15.98
C ALA A 186 -3.48 11.20 -16.10
N GLY A 187 -2.52 11.96 -16.65
CA GLY A 187 -2.64 13.42 -16.85
C GLY A 187 -2.22 14.26 -15.64
N ASN A 188 -1.50 13.70 -14.67
CA ASN A 188 -0.96 14.42 -13.53
C ASN A 188 0.40 15.07 -13.86
N THR A 189 0.81 16.04 -13.04
CA THR A 189 2.16 16.59 -13.02
C THR A 189 2.93 16.14 -11.79
N VAL A 190 4.26 16.19 -11.84
CA VAL A 190 5.11 15.52 -10.86
C VAL A 190 6.15 16.47 -10.27
N VAL A 191 6.33 16.35 -8.94
CA VAL A 191 7.50 16.84 -8.21
C VAL A 191 8.16 15.63 -7.55
N LEU A 192 9.29 15.21 -8.08
CA LEU A 192 10.02 14.02 -7.61
C LEU A 192 11.24 14.43 -6.80
N LYS A 193 11.46 13.74 -5.67
CA LYS A 193 12.71 13.77 -4.90
C LYS A 193 13.38 12.39 -4.97
N PRO A 194 14.48 12.23 -5.71
CA PRO A 194 15.27 11.00 -5.68
C PRO A 194 15.99 10.83 -4.35
N ALA A 195 16.47 9.62 -4.05
CA ALA A 195 17.32 9.42 -2.90
C ALA A 195 18.66 10.20 -3.05
N ASP A 196 19.13 10.77 -1.97
CA ASP A 196 20.38 11.51 -1.91
C ASP A 196 21.63 10.64 -2.14
N LEU A 197 21.52 9.34 -1.84
CA LEU A 197 22.57 8.36 -2.08
C LEU A 197 22.70 7.97 -3.56
N THR A 198 21.61 8.03 -4.35
CA THR A 198 21.56 7.53 -5.74
C THR A 198 20.76 8.47 -6.65
N PRO A 199 21.20 9.71 -6.83
CA PRO A 199 20.45 10.71 -7.58
C PRO A 199 20.76 10.77 -9.08
N LEU A 200 21.84 10.14 -9.53
CA LEU A 200 22.44 10.44 -10.84
C LEU A 200 21.58 9.98 -12.01
N THR A 201 20.92 8.83 -11.92
CA THR A 201 20.03 8.36 -12.99
C THR A 201 18.74 9.19 -13.08
N ALA A 202 18.26 9.81 -11.98
CA ALA A 202 17.16 10.76 -12.03
C ALA A 202 17.55 12.07 -12.73
N ILE A 203 18.81 12.48 -12.61
CA ILE A 203 19.36 13.65 -13.32
C ILE A 203 19.45 13.35 -14.82
N ALA A 204 20.00 12.20 -15.20
CA ALA A 204 20.04 11.75 -16.59
C ALA A 204 18.63 11.58 -17.19
N PHE A 205 17.65 11.19 -16.39
CA PHE A 205 16.24 11.16 -16.80
C PHE A 205 15.68 12.57 -17.04
N ALA A 206 16.08 13.57 -16.25
CA ALA A 206 15.68 14.97 -16.51
C ALA A 206 16.17 15.47 -17.87
N GLU A 207 17.40 15.08 -18.28
CA GLU A 207 17.91 15.36 -19.63
C GLU A 207 17.02 14.72 -20.71
N ILE A 208 16.60 13.47 -20.50
CA ILE A 208 15.68 12.80 -21.42
C ILE A 208 14.36 13.58 -21.52
N CYS A 209 13.79 14.03 -20.39
CA CYS A 209 12.57 14.85 -20.40
C CYS A 209 12.76 16.14 -21.19
N HIS A 210 13.91 16.79 -21.07
CA HIS A 210 14.25 18.00 -21.82
C HIS A 210 14.36 17.72 -23.33
N GLU A 211 15.06 16.67 -23.71
CA GLU A 211 15.30 16.30 -25.13
C GLU A 211 14.04 15.86 -25.86
N VAL A 212 13.12 15.16 -25.20
CA VAL A 212 11.83 14.78 -25.80
C VAL A 212 10.87 15.94 -25.90
N GLY A 213 11.26 17.13 -25.41
CA GLY A 213 10.40 18.31 -25.41
C GLY A 213 9.18 18.19 -24.48
N LEU A 214 9.32 17.48 -23.36
CA LEU A 214 8.25 17.38 -22.39
C LEU A 214 7.88 18.79 -21.90
N PRO A 215 6.59 19.19 -21.87
CA PRO A 215 6.21 20.55 -21.53
C PRO A 215 6.76 20.96 -20.14
N ALA A 216 7.29 22.20 -20.08
CA ALA A 216 7.89 22.72 -18.85
C ALA A 216 6.93 22.62 -17.67
N GLY A 217 7.43 22.17 -16.53
CA GLY A 217 6.67 21.99 -15.30
C GLY A 217 5.91 20.65 -15.17
N VAL A 218 5.79 19.84 -16.23
CA VAL A 218 5.12 18.52 -16.16
C VAL A 218 5.89 17.56 -15.25
N VAL A 219 7.21 17.55 -15.36
CA VAL A 219 8.11 16.83 -14.44
C VAL A 219 9.07 17.84 -13.83
N ASN A 220 9.22 17.79 -12.51
CA ASN A 220 10.18 18.58 -11.76
C ASN A 220 10.92 17.63 -10.81
N ILE A 221 12.24 17.77 -10.70
CA ILE A 221 13.09 16.93 -9.87
C ILE A 221 13.89 17.82 -8.92
N VAL A 222 13.65 17.67 -7.62
CA VAL A 222 14.32 18.43 -6.56
C VAL A 222 15.27 17.50 -5.82
N GLN A 223 16.57 17.77 -5.91
CA GLN A 223 17.60 17.02 -5.19
C GLN A 223 17.59 17.39 -3.70
N GLY A 224 17.98 16.47 -2.83
CA GLY A 224 18.08 16.75 -1.40
C GLY A 224 17.87 15.52 -0.52
N ASP A 225 17.95 15.75 0.77
CA ASP A 225 17.84 14.74 1.82
C ASP A 225 16.41 14.48 2.29
N GLY A 226 16.24 13.88 3.47
CA GLY A 226 14.95 13.61 4.08
C GLY A 226 14.13 14.87 4.40
N THR A 227 14.78 16.01 4.68
CA THR A 227 14.10 17.30 4.93
C THR A 227 13.42 17.82 3.66
N THR A 228 14.12 17.74 2.53
CA THR A 228 13.54 18.07 1.21
C THR A 228 12.36 17.15 0.89
N GLY A 229 12.48 15.84 1.21
CA GLY A 229 11.38 14.88 1.05
C GLY A 229 10.15 15.22 1.89
N ALA A 230 10.36 15.62 3.15
CA ALA A 230 9.29 16.08 4.04
C ALA A 230 8.61 17.35 3.50
N SER A 231 9.39 18.29 2.95
CA SER A 231 8.85 19.50 2.30
C SER A 231 7.97 19.15 1.10
N VAL A 232 8.37 18.19 0.24
CA VAL A 232 7.54 17.73 -0.89
C VAL A 232 6.24 17.09 -0.40
N CYS A 233 6.31 16.19 0.59
CA CYS A 233 5.13 15.49 1.10
C CYS A 233 4.14 16.44 1.80
N GLY A 234 4.65 17.38 2.59
CA GLY A 234 3.85 18.32 3.38
C GLY A 234 3.28 19.49 2.59
N HIS A 235 3.81 19.80 1.40
CA HIS A 235 3.47 21.04 0.67
C HIS A 235 1.98 21.10 0.28
N ASP A 236 1.28 22.17 0.63
CA ASP A 236 -0.17 22.33 0.42
C ASP A 236 -0.60 22.22 -1.06
N GLY A 237 0.28 22.60 -1.99
CA GLY A 237 0.04 22.50 -3.43
C GLY A 237 0.22 21.09 -4.03
N VAL A 238 0.51 20.07 -3.22
CA VAL A 238 0.60 18.65 -3.61
C VAL A 238 -0.73 17.97 -3.30
N ASP A 239 -1.31 17.28 -4.26
CA ASP A 239 -2.61 16.60 -4.15
C ASP A 239 -2.46 15.11 -3.83
N LYS A 240 -1.36 14.49 -4.24
CA LYS A 240 -1.03 13.09 -3.97
C LYS A 240 0.42 12.95 -3.53
N VAL A 241 0.65 12.14 -2.51
CA VAL A 241 1.99 11.69 -2.11
C VAL A 241 2.17 10.23 -2.49
N ALA A 242 3.25 9.90 -3.19
CA ALA A 242 3.67 8.55 -3.49
C ALA A 242 5.08 8.33 -2.92
N PHE A 243 5.19 7.49 -1.92
CA PHE A 243 6.43 7.20 -1.22
C PHE A 243 6.81 5.73 -1.33
N THR A 244 8.08 5.45 -1.58
CA THR A 244 8.69 4.13 -1.39
C THR A 244 9.92 4.26 -0.51
N GLY A 245 9.99 3.44 0.55
CA GLY A 245 11.10 3.47 1.51
C GLY A 245 10.79 2.73 2.81
N SER A 246 11.39 3.16 3.92
CA SER A 246 11.22 2.47 5.19
C SER A 246 9.82 2.67 5.81
N THR A 247 9.34 1.66 6.53
CA THR A 247 8.07 1.71 7.28
C THR A 247 8.02 2.88 8.27
N GLN A 248 9.16 3.20 8.89
CA GLN A 248 9.24 4.33 9.83
C GLN A 248 8.94 5.67 9.15
N VAL A 249 9.55 5.91 7.98
CA VAL A 249 9.30 7.15 7.22
C VAL A 249 7.87 7.16 6.66
N GLY A 250 7.33 6.02 6.25
CA GLY A 250 5.93 5.90 5.84
C GLY A 250 4.94 6.35 6.93
N ARG A 251 5.20 5.99 8.19
CA ARG A 251 4.40 6.46 9.34
C ARG A 251 4.50 7.97 9.54
N ILE A 252 5.72 8.52 9.48
CA ILE A 252 5.95 9.97 9.61
C ILE A 252 5.17 10.73 8.53
N ILE A 253 5.23 10.27 7.27
CA ILE A 253 4.50 10.89 6.16
C ILE A 253 3.00 10.79 6.40
N ARG A 254 2.49 9.64 6.83
CA ARG A 254 1.06 9.45 7.13
C ARG A 254 0.58 10.44 8.20
N GLU A 255 1.36 10.60 9.27
CA GLU A 255 1.05 11.55 10.33
C GLU A 255 1.11 13.01 9.84
N GLN A 256 2.13 13.34 9.04
CA GLN A 256 2.34 14.70 8.52
C GLN A 256 1.18 15.18 7.64
N ILE A 257 0.65 14.29 6.78
CA ILE A 257 -0.38 14.68 5.82
C ILE A 257 -1.81 14.40 6.31
N ALA A 258 -1.97 13.88 7.51
CA ALA A 258 -3.28 13.58 8.07
C ALA A 258 -4.20 14.81 8.05
N GLY A 259 -5.42 14.66 7.55
CA GLY A 259 -6.40 15.73 7.41
C GLY A 259 -6.14 16.72 6.28
N SER A 260 -5.08 16.54 5.48
CA SER A 260 -4.79 17.41 4.32
C SER A 260 -5.66 17.10 3.10
N GLY A 261 -6.33 15.95 3.06
CA GLY A 261 -7.09 15.47 1.89
C GLY A 261 -6.23 14.95 0.75
N LYS A 262 -4.90 14.84 0.93
CA LYS A 262 -4.01 14.28 -0.08
C LYS A 262 -4.23 12.78 -0.23
N LYS A 263 -4.21 12.27 -1.45
CA LYS A 263 -4.07 10.83 -1.68
C LYS A 263 -2.68 10.36 -1.26
N LEU A 264 -2.59 9.17 -0.69
CA LEU A 264 -1.34 8.58 -0.24
C LEU A 264 -1.20 7.15 -0.75
N SER A 265 -0.07 6.86 -1.40
CA SER A 265 0.39 5.49 -1.62
C SER A 265 1.75 5.27 -0.95
N LEU A 266 1.88 4.15 -0.26
CA LEU A 266 3.08 3.77 0.50
C LEU A 266 3.53 2.39 0.05
N GLU A 267 4.75 2.32 -0.47
CA GLU A 267 5.47 1.07 -0.72
C GLU A 267 6.61 0.97 0.30
N LEU A 268 6.57 -0.05 1.14
CA LEU A 268 7.38 -0.09 2.35
C LEU A 268 8.22 -1.37 2.42
N GLY A 269 8.98 -1.53 3.50
CA GLY A 269 9.81 -2.69 3.74
C GLY A 269 9.02 -3.99 3.91
N GLY A 270 9.70 -5.11 3.73
CA GLY A 270 9.16 -6.45 3.83
C GLY A 270 10.03 -7.39 4.68
N LYS A 271 9.48 -8.50 5.08
CA LYS A 271 10.18 -9.66 5.62
C LYS A 271 9.55 -10.91 5.03
N SER A 272 9.62 -10.98 3.69
CA SER A 272 8.87 -11.95 2.90
C SER A 272 9.33 -13.38 3.17
N PRO A 273 8.42 -14.35 3.35
CA PRO A 273 8.78 -15.74 3.46
C PRO A 273 9.09 -16.35 2.09
N PHE A 274 10.12 -17.19 2.04
CA PHE A 274 10.43 -18.08 0.93
C PHE A 274 10.27 -19.52 1.45
N ILE A 275 9.24 -20.21 0.99
CA ILE A 275 8.79 -21.50 1.55
C ILE A 275 9.16 -22.62 0.60
N VAL A 276 9.87 -23.65 1.11
CA VAL A 276 10.29 -24.80 0.32
C VAL A 276 9.73 -26.08 0.92
N PHE A 277 8.83 -26.75 0.18
CA PHE A 277 8.28 -28.04 0.54
C PHE A 277 9.17 -29.19 0.06
N GLU A 278 8.98 -30.39 0.63
CA GLU A 278 9.80 -31.59 0.34
C GLU A 278 9.64 -32.12 -1.08
N ASP A 279 8.54 -31.80 -1.74
CA ASP A 279 8.25 -32.16 -3.15
C ASP A 279 8.87 -31.21 -4.17
N ALA A 280 9.44 -30.08 -3.73
CA ALA A 280 10.06 -29.10 -4.63
C ALA A 280 11.33 -29.67 -5.29
N ASP A 281 11.59 -29.26 -6.53
CA ASP A 281 12.92 -29.44 -7.13
C ASP A 281 13.94 -28.61 -6.33
N LEU A 282 14.80 -29.30 -5.60
CA LEU A 282 15.75 -28.64 -4.69
C LEU A 282 16.81 -27.81 -5.41
N ASP A 283 17.20 -28.22 -6.62
CA ASP A 283 18.20 -27.45 -7.39
C ASP A 283 17.61 -26.17 -7.94
N ALA A 284 16.40 -26.24 -8.49
CA ALA A 284 15.65 -25.07 -8.92
C ALA A 284 15.30 -24.14 -7.72
N ALA A 285 14.89 -24.71 -6.58
CA ALA A 285 14.57 -23.94 -5.39
C ALA A 285 15.79 -23.21 -4.82
N VAL A 286 16.99 -23.81 -4.87
CA VAL A 286 18.24 -23.15 -4.45
C VAL A 286 18.57 -21.96 -5.35
N GLU A 287 18.47 -22.09 -6.68
CA GLU A 287 18.65 -20.94 -7.58
C GLU A 287 17.59 -19.87 -7.32
N GLY A 288 16.33 -20.27 -7.11
CA GLY A 288 15.25 -19.33 -6.74
C GLY A 288 15.52 -18.58 -5.44
N VAL A 289 16.11 -19.22 -4.43
CA VAL A 289 16.53 -18.56 -3.18
C VAL A 289 17.66 -17.57 -3.46
N VAL A 290 18.62 -17.94 -4.31
CA VAL A 290 19.74 -17.03 -4.69
C VAL A 290 19.19 -15.76 -5.33
N ASP A 291 18.28 -15.89 -6.26
CA ASP A 291 17.65 -14.75 -6.94
C ASP A 291 16.75 -13.94 -5.99
N ALA A 292 16.04 -14.59 -5.08
CA ALA A 292 15.11 -13.92 -4.16
C ALA A 292 15.80 -13.15 -3.03
N ILE A 293 17.03 -13.51 -2.65
CA ILE A 293 17.69 -12.96 -1.44
C ILE A 293 18.98 -12.20 -1.79
N TRP A 294 19.82 -12.71 -2.68
CA TRP A 294 21.12 -12.10 -2.96
C TRP A 294 21.15 -11.21 -4.19
N PHE A 295 20.09 -11.20 -4.99
CA PHE A 295 19.85 -10.16 -5.99
C PHE A 295 19.95 -8.77 -5.36
N ASN A 296 20.56 -7.82 -6.04
CA ASN A 296 20.79 -6.47 -5.54
C ASN A 296 21.39 -6.43 -4.11
N GLN A 297 22.36 -7.29 -3.80
CA GLN A 297 22.99 -7.45 -2.47
C GLN A 297 22.00 -7.67 -1.32
N GLY A 298 20.79 -8.15 -1.60
CA GLY A 298 19.70 -8.27 -0.63
C GLY A 298 19.04 -6.93 -0.28
N GLU A 299 19.34 -5.85 -0.99
CA GLU A 299 18.74 -4.52 -0.82
C GLU A 299 17.41 -4.43 -1.59
N VAL A 300 16.52 -5.40 -1.32
CA VAL A 300 15.23 -5.60 -2.01
C VAL A 300 14.10 -5.66 -0.99
N CYS A 301 13.09 -4.83 -1.16
CA CYS A 301 11.95 -4.76 -0.23
C CYS A 301 11.13 -6.06 -0.18
N CYS A 302 11.00 -6.77 -1.30
CA CYS A 302 10.31 -8.05 -1.40
C CYS A 302 11.23 -9.27 -1.28
N ALA A 303 12.51 -9.10 -0.89
CA ALA A 303 13.46 -10.22 -0.74
C ALA A 303 12.88 -11.32 0.15
N GLY A 304 13.00 -12.59 -0.28
CA GLY A 304 12.60 -13.78 0.46
C GLY A 304 13.48 -14.05 1.68
N SER A 305 13.72 -13.02 2.50
CA SER A 305 14.73 -13.01 3.56
C SER A 305 14.39 -13.85 4.80
N ARG A 306 13.18 -14.44 4.85
CA ARG A 306 12.81 -15.54 5.76
C ARG A 306 12.67 -16.82 4.97
N LEU A 307 13.65 -17.71 5.08
CA LEU A 307 13.65 -19.02 4.42
C LEU A 307 12.97 -20.04 5.33
N LEU A 308 11.81 -20.54 4.93
CA LEU A 308 11.06 -21.59 5.61
C LEU A 308 11.24 -22.89 4.84
N VAL A 309 11.90 -23.89 5.42
CA VAL A 309 12.22 -25.16 4.75
C VAL A 309 11.53 -26.31 5.50
N GLN A 310 10.87 -27.20 4.76
CA GLN A 310 10.28 -28.38 5.40
C GLN A 310 11.35 -29.24 6.07
N GLU A 311 11.14 -29.66 7.32
CA GLU A 311 12.14 -30.27 8.20
C GLU A 311 12.86 -31.48 7.54
N GLY A 312 12.11 -32.32 6.83
CA GLY A 312 12.64 -33.54 6.18
C GLY A 312 13.70 -33.30 5.10
N ILE A 313 13.77 -32.10 4.55
CA ILE A 313 14.74 -31.74 3.49
C ILE A 313 15.76 -30.69 3.91
N ALA A 314 15.63 -30.12 5.10
CA ALA A 314 16.38 -28.93 5.53
C ALA A 314 17.89 -29.09 5.41
N ASP A 315 18.46 -30.17 5.94
CA ASP A 315 19.91 -30.41 5.92
C ASP A 315 20.44 -30.52 4.48
N ARG A 316 19.71 -31.23 3.62
CA ARG A 316 20.08 -31.38 2.20
C ARG A 316 20.00 -30.05 1.47
N PHE A 317 18.97 -29.28 1.74
CA PHE A 317 18.75 -27.98 1.15
C PHE A 317 19.84 -27.00 1.58
N TYR A 318 20.12 -26.89 2.88
CA TYR A 318 21.17 -25.99 3.39
C TYR A 318 22.56 -26.39 2.88
N ALA A 319 22.87 -27.68 2.74
CA ALA A 319 24.14 -28.12 2.16
C ALA A 319 24.28 -27.67 0.69
N LYS A 320 23.23 -27.82 -0.13
CA LYS A 320 23.21 -27.34 -1.49
C LYS A 320 23.33 -25.81 -1.56
N LEU A 321 22.60 -25.09 -0.71
CA LEU A 321 22.62 -23.63 -0.63
C LEU A 321 24.01 -23.11 -0.26
N LYS A 322 24.67 -23.67 0.76
CA LYS A 322 26.05 -23.32 1.14
C LYS A 322 27.00 -23.47 -0.04
N LYS A 323 26.96 -24.63 -0.72
CA LYS A 323 27.79 -24.89 -1.89
C LYS A 323 27.54 -23.88 -3.02
N ARG A 324 26.27 -23.49 -3.23
CA ARG A 324 25.91 -22.50 -4.26
C ARG A 324 26.41 -21.10 -3.89
N LEU A 325 26.27 -20.70 -2.63
CA LEU A 325 26.76 -19.42 -2.13
C LEU A 325 28.28 -19.27 -2.21
N GLU A 326 29.05 -20.37 -1.99
CA GLU A 326 30.50 -20.37 -2.18
C GLU A 326 30.92 -20.05 -3.61
N SER A 327 30.05 -20.28 -4.59
CA SER A 327 30.32 -19.95 -6.00
C SER A 327 29.97 -18.50 -6.37
N LEU A 328 29.26 -17.76 -5.50
CA LEU A 328 28.94 -16.36 -5.74
C LEU A 328 30.18 -15.47 -5.60
N ARG A 329 30.38 -14.62 -6.59
CA ARG A 329 31.49 -13.66 -6.63
C ARG A 329 31.05 -12.32 -6.09
N VAL A 330 31.63 -11.94 -4.95
CA VAL A 330 31.47 -10.60 -4.38
C VAL A 330 32.61 -9.73 -4.92
N GLY A 331 32.28 -8.62 -5.58
CA GLY A 331 33.34 -7.85 -6.24
C GLY A 331 32.91 -6.53 -6.82
N ASP A 332 33.77 -5.96 -7.68
CA ASP A 332 33.46 -4.73 -8.41
C ASP A 332 32.17 -4.88 -9.21
N PRO A 333 31.18 -4.05 -8.97
CA PRO A 333 29.88 -4.12 -9.66
C PRO A 333 29.97 -3.95 -11.19
N LEU A 334 31.00 -3.27 -11.69
CA LEU A 334 31.25 -3.10 -13.13
C LEU A 334 31.86 -4.34 -13.78
N ASP A 335 32.35 -5.29 -13.01
CA ASP A 335 32.78 -6.57 -13.55
C ASP A 335 31.59 -7.45 -13.88
N LYS A 336 31.44 -7.83 -15.16
CA LYS A 336 30.32 -8.68 -15.65
C LYS A 336 30.27 -10.05 -14.98
N SER A 337 31.34 -10.48 -14.33
CA SER A 337 31.42 -11.73 -13.59
C SER A 337 31.00 -11.62 -12.12
N THR A 338 30.75 -10.41 -11.63
CA THR A 338 30.29 -10.17 -10.26
C THR A 338 28.83 -10.58 -10.10
N ASP A 339 28.54 -11.34 -9.03
CA ASP A 339 27.20 -11.78 -8.65
C ASP A 339 26.59 -10.89 -7.57
N VAL A 340 27.41 -10.44 -6.60
CA VAL A 340 26.98 -9.59 -5.50
C VAL A 340 27.88 -8.35 -5.46
N GLY A 341 27.28 -7.18 -5.57
CA GLY A 341 27.95 -5.90 -5.61
C GLY A 341 28.20 -5.29 -4.23
N ALA A 342 28.37 -3.97 -4.21
CA ALA A 342 28.60 -3.20 -3.00
C ALA A 342 27.30 -2.72 -2.36
N ILE A 343 27.24 -2.75 -1.03
CA ILE A 343 26.16 -2.15 -0.22
C ILE A 343 26.18 -0.63 -0.42
N VAL A 344 25.03 -0.02 -0.57
CA VAL A 344 24.91 1.40 -1.00
C VAL A 344 25.71 2.41 -0.16
N SER A 345 25.90 2.17 1.13
CA SER A 345 26.58 3.14 2.00
C SER A 345 27.22 2.50 3.23
N PRO A 346 28.24 3.16 3.86
CA PRO A 346 28.81 2.71 5.12
C PRO A 346 27.78 2.63 6.26
N THR A 347 26.80 3.51 6.26
CA THR A 347 25.71 3.50 7.26
C THR A 347 24.86 2.24 7.13
N GLN A 348 24.59 1.80 5.90
CA GLN A 348 23.84 0.56 5.66
C GLN A 348 24.67 -0.67 6.02
N VAL A 349 25.98 -0.67 5.71
CA VAL A 349 26.92 -1.74 6.17
C VAL A 349 26.86 -1.88 7.69
N LYS A 350 26.97 -0.76 8.41
CA LYS A 350 26.90 -0.78 9.88
C LYS A 350 25.58 -1.35 10.37
N ARG A 351 24.46 -0.91 9.81
CA ARG A 351 23.12 -1.41 10.18
C ARG A 351 23.00 -2.93 9.98
N ILE A 352 23.46 -3.43 8.84
CA ILE A 352 23.44 -4.86 8.53
C ILE A 352 24.33 -5.62 9.54
N SER A 353 25.54 -5.12 9.81
CA SER A 353 26.47 -5.73 10.76
C SER A 353 25.93 -5.75 12.19
N ASP A 354 25.29 -4.67 12.64
CA ASP A 354 24.64 -4.59 13.95
C ASP A 354 23.51 -5.64 14.07
N LEU A 355 22.72 -5.85 13.01
CA LEU A 355 21.65 -6.86 13.00
C LEU A 355 22.22 -8.29 12.93
N ILE A 356 23.31 -8.52 12.20
CA ILE A 356 24.03 -9.79 12.19
C ILE A 356 24.51 -10.14 13.61
N GLN A 357 25.18 -9.20 14.26
CA GLN A 357 25.67 -9.41 15.62
C GLN A 357 24.53 -9.72 16.59
N LYS A 358 23.44 -8.99 16.48
CA LYS A 358 22.26 -9.22 17.30
C LYS A 358 21.67 -10.63 17.09
N GLY A 359 21.62 -11.12 15.86
CA GLY A 359 21.17 -12.48 15.58
C GLY A 359 22.07 -13.54 16.20
N ILE A 360 23.39 -13.32 16.24
CA ILE A 360 24.37 -14.17 16.91
C ILE A 360 24.15 -14.13 18.44
N ASP A 361 23.99 -12.93 19.00
CA ASP A 361 23.78 -12.74 20.46
C ASP A 361 22.45 -13.38 20.92
N GLU A 362 21.45 -13.48 20.05
CA GLU A 362 20.16 -14.16 20.27
C GLU A 362 20.25 -15.70 20.06
N GLY A 363 21.45 -16.25 19.81
CA GLY A 363 21.72 -17.69 19.73
C GLY A 363 21.64 -18.29 18.32
N GLY A 364 21.41 -17.48 17.28
CA GLY A 364 21.39 -17.96 15.89
C GLY A 364 22.76 -18.38 15.40
N GLN A 365 22.83 -19.47 14.62
CA GLN A 365 24.05 -19.91 13.96
C GLN A 365 24.18 -19.26 12.58
N LEU A 366 25.15 -18.36 12.45
CA LEU A 366 25.44 -17.70 11.17
C LEU A 366 26.42 -18.53 10.35
N TRP A 367 26.06 -18.79 9.09
CA TRP A 367 26.99 -19.24 8.08
C TRP A 367 27.15 -18.13 7.01
N GLN A 368 28.40 -17.81 6.68
CA GLN A 368 28.75 -16.90 5.58
C GLN A 368 29.84 -17.50 4.71
N THR A 369 29.88 -17.12 3.42
CA THR A 369 30.99 -17.52 2.55
C THR A 369 32.31 -16.96 3.06
N ALA A 370 33.35 -17.76 2.99
CA ALA A 370 34.73 -17.36 3.33
C ALA A 370 35.49 -16.70 2.18
N ASN A 371 34.83 -16.46 1.05
CA ASN A 371 35.46 -15.81 -0.11
C ASN A 371 35.95 -14.41 0.28
N PRO A 372 37.17 -14.02 -0.19
CA PRO A 372 37.73 -12.72 0.15
C PRO A 372 36.86 -11.59 -0.41
N LEU A 373 36.57 -10.61 0.42
CA LEU A 373 35.89 -9.37 0.03
C LEU A 373 36.92 -8.35 -0.53
N PRO A 374 36.51 -7.45 -1.43
CA PRO A 374 37.33 -6.33 -1.85
C PRO A 374 37.81 -5.49 -0.67
N ALA A 375 39.06 -5.05 -0.71
CA ALA A 375 39.70 -4.28 0.38
C ALA A 375 39.13 -2.85 0.53
N LYS A 376 38.49 -2.32 -0.51
CA LYS A 376 37.86 -0.99 -0.52
C LYS A 376 36.40 -1.14 -0.89
N GLY A 377 35.59 -0.19 -0.45
CA GLY A 377 34.15 -0.16 -0.71
C GLY A 377 33.31 -0.82 0.39
N ASN A 378 32.04 -0.93 0.15
CA ASN A 378 31.03 -1.34 1.12
C ASN A 378 30.59 -2.78 0.82
N TYR A 379 31.24 -3.79 1.36
CA TYR A 379 30.92 -5.18 1.03
C TYR A 379 30.56 -6.00 2.27
N ILE A 380 29.60 -6.90 2.12
CA ILE A 380 29.22 -7.90 3.13
C ILE A 380 29.15 -9.27 2.46
N ALA A 381 29.72 -10.28 3.11
CA ALA A 381 29.69 -11.65 2.60
C ALA A 381 28.25 -12.20 2.62
N PRO A 382 27.79 -12.84 1.53
CA PRO A 382 26.52 -13.56 1.52
C PRO A 382 26.45 -14.64 2.60
N GLY A 383 25.30 -14.78 3.25
CA GLY A 383 25.11 -15.76 4.29
C GLY A 383 23.68 -15.92 4.75
N PHE A 384 23.48 -16.83 5.68
CA PHE A 384 22.19 -17.03 6.31
C PHE A 384 22.32 -17.61 7.72
N PHE A 385 21.35 -17.31 8.55
CA PHE A 385 21.20 -17.88 9.88
C PHE A 385 20.42 -19.19 9.82
N THR A 386 20.84 -20.14 10.66
CA THR A 386 20.06 -21.34 11.06
C THR A 386 19.92 -21.36 12.57
N GLU A 387 19.09 -22.26 13.10
CA GLU A 387 18.82 -22.41 14.54
C GLU A 387 18.37 -21.09 15.20
N VAL A 388 17.59 -20.31 14.48
CA VAL A 388 17.00 -19.05 14.98
C VAL A 388 15.55 -19.26 15.39
N ASP A 389 15.18 -18.69 16.54
CA ASP A 389 13.79 -18.61 16.96
C ASP A 389 13.02 -17.64 16.07
N GLN A 390 11.72 -17.90 15.84
CA GLN A 390 10.84 -17.02 15.07
C GLN A 390 10.70 -15.62 15.70
N ALA A 391 10.87 -15.49 17.00
CA ALA A 391 10.88 -14.22 17.72
C ALA A 391 12.20 -13.46 17.62
N ALA A 392 13.29 -14.12 17.15
CA ALA A 392 14.60 -13.47 17.01
C ALA A 392 14.53 -12.26 16.08
N THR A 393 15.34 -11.26 16.40
CA THR A 393 15.36 -9.99 15.64
C THR A 393 15.59 -10.22 14.15
N VAL A 394 16.47 -11.13 13.77
CA VAL A 394 16.77 -11.45 12.36
C VAL A 394 15.60 -12.11 11.62
N CYS A 395 14.63 -12.69 12.32
CA CYS A 395 13.38 -13.22 11.76
C CYS A 395 12.29 -12.14 11.66
N GLN A 396 12.31 -11.13 12.54
CA GLN A 396 11.24 -10.14 12.68
C GLN A 396 11.57 -8.78 12.08
N VAL A 397 12.86 -8.45 11.86
CA VAL A 397 13.30 -7.16 11.34
C VAL A 397 13.90 -7.32 9.95
N GLU A 398 13.57 -6.41 9.05
CA GLU A 398 14.17 -6.32 7.73
C GLU A 398 15.65 -5.95 7.83
N ILE A 399 16.54 -6.86 7.42
CA ILE A 399 18.00 -6.64 7.44
C ILE A 399 18.40 -5.71 6.31
N PHE A 400 17.82 -5.91 5.12
CA PHE A 400 18.06 -5.16 3.89
C PHE A 400 19.53 -5.26 3.45
N GLY A 401 19.98 -6.48 3.30
CA GLY A 401 21.34 -6.86 2.94
C GLY A 401 21.45 -8.36 2.65
N PRO A 402 22.62 -8.88 2.29
CA PRO A 402 22.81 -10.24 1.75
C PRO A 402 22.75 -11.35 2.82
N ILE A 403 21.81 -11.25 3.75
CA ILE A 403 21.64 -12.18 4.87
C ILE A 403 20.20 -12.62 4.99
N ALA A 404 19.96 -13.93 4.98
CA ALA A 404 18.68 -14.55 5.25
C ALA A 404 18.60 -15.14 6.67
N ALA A 405 17.37 -15.39 7.14
CA ALA A 405 17.10 -16.17 8.35
C ALA A 405 16.31 -17.42 7.95
N ALA A 406 16.86 -18.61 8.23
CA ALA A 406 16.27 -19.89 7.88
C ALA A 406 15.71 -20.59 9.12
N THR A 407 14.47 -21.07 9.01
CA THR A 407 13.79 -21.88 10.02
C THR A 407 13.09 -23.05 9.35
N THR A 408 12.73 -24.07 10.12
CA THR A 408 12.05 -25.25 9.60
C THR A 408 10.56 -25.24 9.96
N PHE A 409 9.78 -26.01 9.20
CA PHE A 409 8.38 -26.32 9.48
C PHE A 409 8.11 -27.80 9.19
N ARG A 410 7.05 -28.37 9.76
CA ARG A 410 6.68 -29.79 9.61
C ARG A 410 5.49 -30.00 8.69
N THR A 411 4.48 -29.13 8.81
CA THR A 411 3.21 -29.28 8.08
C THR A 411 2.89 -28.04 7.26
N PRO A 412 2.09 -28.14 6.19
CA PRO A 412 1.64 -26.98 5.44
C PRO A 412 0.96 -25.90 6.28
N ASP A 413 0.14 -26.29 7.26
CA ASP A 413 -0.53 -25.36 8.16
C ASP A 413 0.48 -24.59 9.03
N GLU A 414 1.52 -25.28 9.53
CA GLU A 414 2.61 -24.63 10.26
C GLU A 414 3.37 -23.65 9.38
N ALA A 415 3.65 -24.00 8.12
CA ALA A 415 4.29 -23.08 7.16
C ALA A 415 3.48 -21.79 7.00
N VAL A 416 2.15 -21.89 6.88
CA VAL A 416 1.26 -20.72 6.79
C VAL A 416 1.29 -19.89 8.06
N VAL A 417 1.25 -20.52 9.24
CA VAL A 417 1.34 -19.81 10.52
C VAL A 417 2.67 -19.07 10.64
N LEU A 418 3.80 -19.73 10.35
CA LEU A 418 5.12 -19.12 10.38
C LEU A 418 5.27 -18.01 9.33
N ALA A 419 4.75 -18.22 8.12
CA ALA A 419 4.79 -17.20 7.06
C ALA A 419 4.07 -15.91 7.47
N ASN A 420 2.95 -16.03 8.19
CA ASN A 420 2.17 -14.90 8.67
C ASN A 420 2.64 -14.33 10.02
N ASN A 421 3.60 -14.96 10.69
CA ASN A 421 4.16 -14.47 11.97
C ASN A 421 5.12 -13.30 11.76
N THR A 422 4.63 -12.22 11.21
CA THR A 422 5.36 -10.98 10.96
C THR A 422 4.41 -9.80 10.83
N ARG A 423 4.88 -8.61 11.12
CA ARG A 423 4.14 -7.35 10.91
C ARG A 423 4.22 -6.83 9.46
N TYR A 424 4.97 -7.48 8.61
CA TYR A 424 5.10 -7.13 7.20
C TYR A 424 4.13 -7.95 6.34
N GLY A 425 3.86 -7.50 5.12
CA GLY A 425 2.90 -8.17 4.24
C GLY A 425 3.12 -7.80 2.76
N LEU A 426 4.37 -7.80 2.28
CA LEU A 426 4.71 -7.34 0.93
C LEU A 426 4.67 -8.46 -0.11
N ALA A 427 5.41 -9.57 0.11
CA ALA A 427 5.51 -10.68 -0.85
C ALA A 427 5.67 -12.02 -0.13
N ALA A 428 5.50 -13.10 -0.87
CA ALA A 428 5.83 -14.47 -0.46
C ALA A 428 6.20 -15.30 -1.70
N SER A 429 7.07 -16.29 -1.53
CA SER A 429 7.38 -17.30 -2.54
C SER A 429 7.14 -18.69 -1.99
N ILE A 430 6.59 -19.59 -2.80
CA ILE A 430 6.32 -20.98 -2.43
C ILE A 430 6.89 -21.88 -3.51
N TRP A 431 7.68 -22.86 -3.08
CA TRP A 431 8.28 -23.88 -3.94
C TRP A 431 7.71 -25.24 -3.57
N SER A 432 6.89 -25.77 -4.45
CA SER A 432 6.19 -27.03 -4.37
C SER A 432 5.78 -27.41 -5.78
N GLU A 433 5.55 -28.66 -6.07
CA GLU A 433 4.89 -29.12 -7.31
C GLU A 433 3.45 -28.57 -7.45
N ASN A 434 2.90 -27.95 -6.37
CA ASN A 434 1.54 -27.39 -6.26
C ASN A 434 1.50 -25.85 -6.02
N SER A 435 1.83 -25.04 -7.03
CA SER A 435 1.71 -23.58 -7.31
C SER A 435 1.45 -22.47 -6.25
N GLY A 436 2.00 -21.23 -6.46
CA GLY A 436 2.13 -20.08 -5.55
C GLY A 436 1.79 -18.65 -6.03
N TYR A 437 2.13 -17.57 -5.29
CA TYR A 437 1.52 -16.22 -5.27
C TYR A 437 2.50 -15.02 -5.29
N GLY A 438 2.06 -13.80 -5.78
CA GLY A 438 2.79 -12.53 -5.72
C GLY A 438 2.01 -11.28 -6.21
N ARG A 439 2.40 -10.03 -5.84
CA ARG A 439 1.63 -8.77 -6.06
C ARG A 439 2.45 -7.66 -6.72
N GLU A 440 1.85 -6.87 -7.61
CA GLU A 440 1.88 -5.49 -8.12
C GLU A 440 1.89 -5.36 -9.65
N GLY A 441 1.09 -4.36 -10.15
CA GLY A 441 1.07 -3.89 -11.53
C GLY A 441 -0.32 -3.76 -12.16
N ALA A 442 -0.39 -3.30 -13.41
CA ALA A 442 -1.55 -3.21 -14.29
C ALA A 442 -2.60 -2.12 -13.92
N ARG A 443 -3.87 -2.38 -14.25
CA ARG A 443 -4.99 -1.45 -14.15
C ARG A 443 -5.20 -0.90 -12.73
N GLU A 444 -5.02 -1.72 -11.71
CA GLU A 444 -5.24 -1.34 -10.31
C GLU A 444 -4.21 -0.30 -9.82
N GLY A 445 -2.96 -0.39 -10.25
CA GLY A 445 -1.95 0.62 -9.97
C GLY A 445 -2.28 2.00 -10.53
N LEU A 446 -3.06 2.09 -11.62
CA LEU A 446 -3.46 3.37 -12.20
C LEU A 446 -4.53 4.10 -11.38
N TYR A 447 -5.39 3.38 -10.66
CA TYR A 447 -6.38 4.00 -9.76
C TYR A 447 -5.73 4.83 -8.65
N GLU A 448 -4.49 4.56 -8.28
CA GLU A 448 -3.74 5.36 -7.30
C GLU A 448 -3.46 6.79 -7.78
N TYR A 449 -3.51 7.03 -9.09
CA TYR A 449 -3.23 8.32 -9.73
C TYR A 449 -4.49 8.99 -10.31
N LEU A 450 -5.67 8.42 -10.06
CA LEU A 450 -6.97 8.92 -10.49
C LEU A 450 -7.86 9.20 -9.28
N ALA A 451 -8.72 10.21 -9.38
CA ALA A 451 -9.79 10.48 -8.43
C ALA A 451 -11.13 10.27 -9.12
N ALA A 452 -12.08 9.67 -8.42
CA ALA A 452 -13.45 9.55 -8.92
C ALA A 452 -14.10 10.95 -9.01
N ASP A 453 -14.73 11.26 -10.13
CA ASP A 453 -15.29 12.60 -10.37
C ASP A 453 -16.40 12.97 -9.39
N TRP A 454 -17.14 11.99 -8.87
CA TRP A 454 -18.16 12.22 -7.84
C TRP A 454 -17.57 12.76 -6.52
N GLU A 455 -16.31 12.47 -6.19
CA GLU A 455 -15.64 13.03 -4.99
C GLU A 455 -15.52 14.56 -5.04
N LYS A 456 -15.55 15.14 -6.23
CA LYS A 456 -15.48 16.60 -6.43
C LYS A 456 -16.82 17.30 -6.19
N THR A 457 -17.91 16.56 -6.31
CA THR A 457 -19.29 17.06 -6.14
C THR A 457 -19.77 16.97 -4.71
N LEU A 458 -18.99 16.40 -3.80
CA LEU A 458 -19.30 16.27 -2.39
C LEU A 458 -19.59 17.64 -1.75
N THR A 459 -20.66 17.71 -0.97
CA THR A 459 -21.07 18.92 -0.26
C THR A 459 -20.74 18.83 1.23
N SER A 460 -20.46 19.98 1.86
CA SER A 460 -20.34 20.04 3.31
C SER A 460 -21.71 19.89 3.95
N PRO A 461 -21.88 19.00 4.97
CA PRO A 461 -23.15 18.91 5.70
C PRO A 461 -23.45 20.22 6.41
N LYS A 462 -24.74 20.46 6.67
CA LYS A 462 -25.12 21.54 7.62
C LYS A 462 -24.53 21.19 8.97
N ALA A 463 -23.98 22.19 9.67
CA ALA A 463 -23.46 21.98 11.00
C ALA A 463 -24.56 21.33 11.88
N VAL A 464 -24.27 20.12 12.34
CA VAL A 464 -25.11 19.43 13.33
C VAL A 464 -24.60 19.87 14.69
N GLU A 465 -25.52 20.18 15.61
CA GLU A 465 -25.13 20.52 16.99
C GLU A 465 -24.28 19.40 17.57
N ASN A 466 -23.24 19.78 18.30
CA ASN A 466 -22.30 18.83 18.88
C ASN A 466 -23.07 17.79 19.73
N PHE A 467 -22.75 16.52 19.53
CA PHE A 467 -23.18 15.44 20.39
C PHE A 467 -22.67 15.74 21.82
N VAL A 468 -23.59 16.04 22.73
CA VAL A 468 -23.29 16.19 24.15
C VAL A 468 -23.72 14.90 24.82
N PRO A 469 -22.80 14.03 25.30
CA PRO A 469 -23.18 12.92 26.16
C PRO A 469 -23.94 13.50 27.34
N SER A 470 -25.19 13.10 27.56
CA SER A 470 -25.85 13.40 28.81
C SER A 470 -25.03 12.77 29.94
N ALA A 471 -24.79 13.50 31.04
CA ALA A 471 -24.23 12.90 32.24
C ALA A 471 -24.98 11.61 32.58
N ALA A 472 -24.25 10.63 33.15
CA ALA A 472 -24.84 9.33 33.50
C ALA A 472 -26.24 9.54 34.03
N PRO A 473 -27.28 8.89 33.50
CA PRO A 473 -28.65 9.13 33.92
C PRO A 473 -28.73 8.90 35.41
N SER A 474 -29.07 9.94 36.15
CA SER A 474 -29.63 9.75 37.48
C SER A 474 -30.80 8.81 37.30
N GLY A 475 -31.08 7.93 38.27
CA GLY A 475 -32.10 6.88 38.11
C GLY A 475 -33.53 7.36 37.74
N GLU A 476 -33.71 8.65 37.58
CA GLU A 476 -34.97 9.33 37.19
C GLU A 476 -35.12 9.48 35.66
N ASP A 477 -34.04 9.39 34.84
CA ASP A 477 -34.07 9.60 33.40
C ASP A 477 -34.28 8.28 32.57
N LYS A 478 -34.55 7.17 33.24
CA LYS A 478 -34.88 5.91 32.54
C LYS A 478 -36.31 5.98 32.04
N ILE A 479 -36.53 5.89 30.72
CA ILE A 479 -37.82 5.57 30.18
C ILE A 479 -38.14 4.11 30.55
N VAL A 480 -38.59 3.92 31.78
CA VAL A 480 -39.07 2.62 32.27
C VAL A 480 -40.57 2.60 32.11
N ILE A 481 -41.03 1.90 31.09
CA ILE A 481 -42.46 1.54 30.98
C ILE A 481 -42.60 0.18 31.63
N ASP A 482 -43.31 0.10 32.73
CA ASP A 482 -43.64 -1.15 33.44
C ASP A 482 -42.44 -2.02 33.83
N GLY A 483 -41.27 -1.42 34.22
CA GLY A 483 -40.08 -2.15 34.67
C GLY A 483 -39.25 -2.79 33.55
N ILE A 484 -39.58 -2.55 32.29
CA ILE A 484 -38.85 -3.08 31.13
C ILE A 484 -37.78 -2.08 30.71
N ASP A 485 -36.52 -2.51 30.73
CA ASP A 485 -35.36 -1.76 30.16
C ASP A 485 -35.39 -1.83 28.64
N ARG A 486 -35.81 -0.72 27.98
CA ARG A 486 -35.87 -0.55 26.53
C ARG A 486 -34.62 0.16 25.94
N THR A 487 -33.58 0.35 26.71
CA THR A 487 -32.34 0.93 26.20
C THR A 487 -31.77 0.06 25.07
N MET A 488 -31.56 0.66 23.90
CA MET A 488 -30.90 0.00 22.78
C MET A 488 -29.47 -0.37 23.21
N LYS A 489 -29.09 -1.62 23.01
CA LYS A 489 -27.79 -2.18 23.34
C LYS A 489 -26.90 -2.23 22.11
N ASN A 490 -25.61 -2.43 22.30
CA ASN A 490 -24.69 -2.80 21.20
C ASN A 490 -25.12 -4.14 20.58
N TYR A 491 -24.71 -4.40 19.34
CA TYR A 491 -24.88 -5.70 18.68
C TYR A 491 -23.52 -6.29 18.37
N ILE A 492 -23.11 -7.33 19.08
CA ILE A 492 -21.77 -7.90 19.00
C ILE A 492 -21.86 -9.43 18.92
N GLY A 493 -21.23 -10.01 17.90
CA GLY A 493 -21.21 -11.45 17.70
C GLY A 493 -22.58 -12.09 17.44
N GLY A 494 -23.50 -11.33 16.81
CA GLY A 494 -24.88 -11.77 16.55
C GLY A 494 -25.78 -11.70 17.79
N LYS A 495 -25.45 -10.88 18.79
CA LYS A 495 -26.23 -10.77 20.05
C LYS A 495 -26.24 -9.32 20.52
N GLN A 496 -27.35 -8.95 21.16
CA GLN A 496 -27.42 -7.70 21.88
C GLN A 496 -26.54 -7.76 23.15
N ALA A 497 -25.64 -6.80 23.30
CA ALA A 497 -24.70 -6.70 24.42
C ALA A 497 -24.85 -5.35 25.12
N ARG A 498 -24.97 -5.34 26.44
CA ARG A 498 -24.93 -4.10 27.21
C ARG A 498 -23.58 -3.45 27.06
N PRO A 499 -23.50 -2.11 26.93
CA PRO A 499 -22.21 -1.41 26.99
C PRO A 499 -21.45 -1.76 28.28
N ASP A 500 -20.14 -1.95 28.18
CA ASP A 500 -19.30 -2.33 29.31
C ASP A 500 -19.39 -1.33 30.47
N GLY A 501 -19.47 -0.02 30.17
CA GLY A 501 -19.63 1.03 31.17
C GLY A 501 -21.02 1.13 31.78
N GLY A 502 -22.02 0.46 31.22
CA GLY A 502 -23.42 0.54 31.67
C GLY A 502 -24.11 1.88 31.42
N TYR A 503 -23.48 2.81 30.71
CA TYR A 503 -24.02 4.13 30.41
C TYR A 503 -24.90 4.13 29.16
N SER A 504 -25.87 5.05 29.12
CA SER A 504 -26.73 5.33 27.99
C SER A 504 -26.95 6.83 27.82
N TYR A 505 -27.47 7.22 26.67
CA TYR A 505 -27.85 8.60 26.37
C TYR A 505 -29.24 8.64 25.78
N SER A 506 -29.93 9.75 26.00
CA SER A 506 -31.26 9.98 25.44
C SER A 506 -31.18 10.31 23.95
N VAL A 507 -31.98 9.64 23.16
CA VAL A 507 -32.12 9.89 21.73
C VAL A 507 -33.31 10.80 21.52
N THR A 508 -33.08 11.94 20.90
CA THR A 508 -34.13 12.92 20.60
C THR A 508 -34.60 12.79 19.14
N GLY A 509 -35.88 12.89 18.93
CA GLY A 509 -36.50 12.91 17.61
C GLY A 509 -36.99 14.29 17.21
N LYS A 510 -37.98 14.31 16.32
CA LYS A 510 -38.59 15.53 15.81
C LYS A 510 -39.07 16.44 16.95
N GLY A 511 -38.67 17.70 16.92
CA GLY A 511 -39.06 18.70 17.93
C GLY A 511 -38.36 18.57 19.27
N GLY A 512 -37.29 17.76 19.39
CA GLY A 512 -36.49 17.60 20.61
C GLY A 512 -37.12 16.64 21.65
N ALA A 513 -38.22 15.95 21.31
CA ALA A 513 -38.78 14.94 22.19
C ALA A 513 -37.87 13.72 22.32
N VAL A 514 -37.71 13.21 23.54
CA VAL A 514 -36.99 11.95 23.78
C VAL A 514 -37.79 10.79 23.26
N ILE A 515 -37.25 10.05 22.30
CA ILE A 515 -37.90 8.90 21.62
C ILE A 515 -37.32 7.55 22.06
N GLY A 516 -36.23 7.55 22.78
CA GLY A 516 -35.60 6.34 23.29
C GLY A 516 -34.24 6.61 23.95
N GLN A 517 -33.57 5.54 24.29
CA GLN A 517 -32.20 5.58 24.86
C GLN A 517 -31.30 4.61 24.08
N ALA A 518 -30.04 4.99 23.88
CA ALA A 518 -29.02 4.13 23.28
C ALA A 518 -27.81 3.99 24.21
N GLY A 519 -27.17 2.86 24.16
CA GLY A 519 -25.99 2.59 24.97
C GLY A 519 -24.78 3.43 24.54
N ILE A 520 -23.95 3.82 25.52
CA ILE A 520 -22.67 4.48 25.26
C ILE A 520 -21.57 3.41 25.30
N GLY A 521 -21.14 2.97 24.12
CA GLY A 521 -20.01 2.05 23.95
C GLY A 521 -18.69 2.72 24.26
N ASN A 522 -17.73 1.93 24.64
CA ASN A 522 -16.38 2.36 25.00
C ASN A 522 -15.29 1.52 24.30
N ARG A 523 -14.01 1.74 24.65
CA ARG A 523 -12.87 1.02 24.09
C ARG A 523 -12.98 -0.52 24.23
N LYS A 524 -13.56 -1.02 25.34
CA LYS A 524 -13.71 -2.46 25.57
C LYS A 524 -14.81 -3.05 24.69
N ASP A 525 -15.88 -2.30 24.44
CA ASP A 525 -16.93 -2.72 23.50
C ASP A 525 -16.40 -2.81 22.08
N ILE A 526 -15.57 -1.85 21.63
CA ILE A 526 -14.89 -1.93 20.33
C ILE A 526 -13.97 -3.14 20.27
N ARG A 527 -13.16 -3.40 21.31
CA ARG A 527 -12.31 -4.61 21.35
C ARG A 527 -13.14 -5.89 21.23
N ASN A 528 -14.21 -6.01 22.00
CA ASN A 528 -15.09 -7.18 21.95
C ASN A 528 -15.72 -7.36 20.56
N ALA A 529 -16.09 -6.26 19.89
CA ALA A 529 -16.63 -6.26 18.54
C ALA A 529 -15.57 -6.69 17.51
N VAL A 530 -14.33 -6.21 17.62
CA VAL A 530 -13.21 -6.62 16.77
C VAL A 530 -12.89 -8.10 16.95
N GLU A 531 -12.83 -8.59 18.20
CA GLU A 531 -12.63 -10.03 18.50
C GLU A 531 -13.76 -10.90 17.92
N ALA A 532 -15.00 -10.44 18.00
CA ALA A 532 -16.14 -11.15 17.38
C ALA A 532 -16.03 -11.16 15.84
N ALA A 533 -15.63 -10.04 15.24
CA ALA A 533 -15.39 -9.96 13.81
C ALA A 533 -14.22 -10.86 13.37
N ALA A 534 -13.14 -10.92 14.12
CA ALA A 534 -11.99 -11.78 13.84
C ALA A 534 -12.39 -13.26 13.86
N LYS A 535 -13.21 -13.68 14.83
CA LYS A 535 -13.73 -15.07 14.95
C LYS A 535 -14.64 -15.46 13.80
N ALA A 536 -15.34 -14.54 13.17
CA ALA A 536 -16.22 -14.79 12.03
C ALA A 536 -15.46 -14.91 10.68
N SER A 537 -14.21 -15.35 10.69
CA SER A 537 -13.33 -15.45 9.52
C SER A 537 -13.87 -16.32 8.39
N SER A 538 -14.73 -17.31 8.70
CA SER A 538 -15.41 -18.15 7.72
C SER A 538 -16.26 -17.36 6.70
N TRP A 539 -16.70 -16.14 7.03
CA TRP A 539 -17.39 -15.28 6.08
C TRP A 539 -16.51 -14.87 4.90
N GLY A 540 -15.22 -14.61 5.14
CA GLY A 540 -14.25 -14.28 4.09
C GLY A 540 -14.00 -15.44 3.12
N SER A 541 -14.05 -16.69 3.61
CA SER A 541 -13.91 -17.90 2.79
C SER A 541 -15.24 -18.47 2.26
N ALA A 542 -16.38 -17.90 2.67
CA ALA A 542 -17.67 -18.26 2.10
C ALA A 542 -17.70 -17.97 0.60
N THR A 543 -18.39 -18.81 -0.19
CA THR A 543 -18.50 -18.56 -1.61
C THR A 543 -19.20 -17.22 -1.89
N ALA A 544 -18.79 -16.54 -2.94
CA ALA A 544 -19.42 -15.28 -3.37
C ALA A 544 -20.92 -15.43 -3.58
N HIS A 545 -21.35 -16.58 -4.13
CA HIS A 545 -22.78 -16.93 -4.28
C HIS A 545 -23.51 -17.02 -2.94
N ASN A 546 -22.93 -17.67 -1.94
CA ASN A 546 -23.55 -17.75 -0.59
C ASN A 546 -23.68 -16.36 0.02
N ARG A 547 -22.67 -15.50 -0.09
CA ARG A 547 -22.76 -14.10 0.37
C ARG A 547 -23.88 -13.35 -0.35
N ALA A 548 -24.01 -13.52 -1.67
CA ALA A 548 -25.10 -12.93 -2.44
C ALA A 548 -26.48 -13.35 -1.92
N GLN A 549 -26.68 -14.65 -1.66
CA GLN A 549 -27.96 -15.19 -1.14
C GLN A 549 -28.33 -14.55 0.21
N VAL A 550 -27.39 -14.48 1.15
CA VAL A 550 -27.63 -13.86 2.46
C VAL A 550 -28.01 -12.38 2.31
N LEU A 551 -27.35 -11.66 1.40
CA LEU A 551 -27.66 -10.25 1.15
C LEU A 551 -29.03 -10.04 0.48
N TYR A 552 -29.44 -10.91 -0.43
CA TYR A 552 -30.80 -10.88 -0.99
C TYR A 552 -31.82 -11.10 0.11
N TYR A 553 -31.61 -12.07 0.99
CA TYR A 553 -32.49 -12.37 2.11
C TYR A 553 -32.57 -11.20 3.11
N LEU A 554 -31.45 -10.50 3.33
CA LEU A 554 -31.44 -9.25 4.10
C LEU A 554 -32.34 -8.18 3.47
N GLY A 555 -32.34 -8.06 2.15
CA GLY A 555 -33.19 -7.14 1.42
C GLY A 555 -34.66 -7.50 1.57
N GLU A 556 -35.03 -8.77 1.44
CA GLU A 556 -36.40 -9.26 1.62
C GLU A 556 -36.93 -9.00 3.05
N ASN A 557 -36.11 -9.27 4.06
CA ASN A 557 -36.48 -9.04 5.46
C ASN A 557 -36.63 -7.56 5.81
N LEU A 558 -35.83 -6.70 5.22
CA LEU A 558 -35.98 -5.25 5.36
C LEU A 558 -37.26 -4.77 4.66
N ASP A 559 -37.56 -5.29 3.47
CA ASP A 559 -38.77 -4.94 2.73
C ASP A 559 -40.03 -5.36 3.50
N ALA A 560 -40.05 -6.55 4.10
CA ALA A 560 -41.15 -7.02 4.95
C ALA A 560 -41.42 -6.12 6.16
N ARG A 561 -40.45 -5.30 6.57
CA ARG A 561 -40.53 -4.34 7.69
C ARG A 561 -40.49 -2.89 7.24
N ARG A 562 -40.75 -2.62 5.97
CA ARG A 562 -40.64 -1.30 5.34
C ARG A 562 -41.35 -0.21 6.16
N ASP A 563 -42.57 -0.44 6.57
CA ASP A 563 -43.39 0.55 7.26
C ASP A 563 -42.83 0.90 8.66
N GLU A 564 -42.20 -0.05 9.35
CA GLU A 564 -41.51 0.18 10.63
C GLU A 564 -40.34 1.15 10.44
N PHE A 565 -39.50 0.93 9.40
CA PHE A 565 -38.40 1.79 9.11
C PHE A 565 -38.82 3.18 8.63
N VAL A 566 -39.91 3.29 7.84
CA VAL A 566 -40.46 4.58 7.44
C VAL A 566 -40.90 5.36 8.68
N ALA A 567 -41.66 4.73 9.58
CA ALA A 567 -42.11 5.36 10.81
C ALA A 567 -40.95 5.79 11.70
N ARG A 568 -39.93 4.95 11.86
CA ARG A 568 -38.74 5.23 12.64
C ARG A 568 -37.94 6.41 12.07
N LEU A 569 -37.80 6.48 10.76
CA LEU A 569 -37.09 7.60 10.08
C LEU A 569 -37.87 8.92 10.29
N VAL A 570 -39.18 8.92 10.15
CA VAL A 570 -40.03 10.10 10.42
C VAL A 570 -39.89 10.56 11.88
N GLU A 571 -39.95 9.64 12.84
CA GLU A 571 -39.83 9.90 14.26
C GLU A 571 -38.45 10.45 14.60
N SER A 572 -37.38 9.81 14.14
CA SER A 572 -35.99 10.12 14.51
C SER A 572 -35.45 11.38 13.82
N THR A 573 -35.71 11.55 12.53
CA THR A 573 -35.08 12.62 11.73
C THR A 573 -36.02 13.82 11.49
N GLY A 574 -37.33 13.62 11.67
CA GLY A 574 -38.32 14.65 11.41
C GLY A 574 -38.60 14.90 9.92
N VAL A 575 -38.09 14.06 9.01
CA VAL A 575 -38.41 14.13 7.58
C VAL A 575 -39.87 13.79 7.31
N SER A 576 -40.38 14.17 6.14
CA SER A 576 -41.73 13.76 5.72
C SER A 576 -41.79 12.26 5.44
N GLU A 577 -42.93 11.64 5.62
CA GLU A 577 -43.17 10.23 5.29
C GLU A 577 -42.73 9.87 3.88
N LYS A 578 -43.01 10.75 2.90
CA LYS A 578 -42.53 10.58 1.53
C LYS A 578 -41.03 10.44 1.43
N LYS A 579 -40.25 11.30 2.11
CA LYS A 579 -38.78 11.25 2.11
C LYS A 579 -38.27 10.01 2.84
N ALA A 580 -38.90 9.63 3.93
CA ALA A 580 -38.58 8.40 4.64
C ALA A 580 -38.81 7.17 3.77
N THR A 581 -39.95 7.11 3.04
CA THR A 581 -40.25 6.05 2.06
C THR A 581 -39.19 6.00 0.95
N GLU A 582 -38.80 7.16 0.39
CA GLU A 582 -37.74 7.26 -0.62
C GLU A 582 -36.40 6.72 -0.11
N GLU A 583 -36.07 6.99 1.17
CA GLU A 583 -34.81 6.49 1.80
C GLU A 583 -34.85 4.97 1.98
N VAL A 584 -35.96 4.40 2.47
CA VAL A 584 -36.12 2.95 2.62
C VAL A 584 -36.04 2.25 1.27
N GLU A 585 -36.76 2.77 0.26
CA GLU A 585 -36.71 2.22 -1.10
C GLU A 585 -35.29 2.30 -1.74
N ALA A 586 -34.57 3.40 -1.52
CA ALA A 586 -33.19 3.53 -1.97
C ALA A 586 -32.27 2.53 -1.25
N SER A 587 -32.52 2.30 0.04
CA SER A 587 -31.77 1.31 0.84
C SER A 587 -32.03 -0.11 0.33
N LEU A 588 -33.26 -0.48 0.03
CA LEU A 588 -33.60 -1.77 -0.57
C LEU A 588 -32.90 -1.96 -1.92
N ARG A 589 -33.03 -0.98 -2.82
CA ARG A 589 -32.32 -1.04 -4.11
C ARG A 589 -30.79 -1.18 -3.93
N ARG A 590 -30.21 -0.55 -2.92
CA ARG A 590 -28.80 -0.61 -2.60
C ARG A 590 -28.36 -2.00 -2.11
N ILE A 591 -29.18 -2.64 -1.27
CA ILE A 591 -28.93 -4.01 -0.80
C ILE A 591 -28.95 -4.97 -1.99
N PHE A 592 -29.98 -4.92 -2.84
CA PHE A 592 -30.06 -5.77 -4.04
C PHE A 592 -28.92 -5.53 -5.02
N TYR A 593 -28.47 -4.28 -5.17
CA TYR A 593 -27.32 -3.96 -6.01
C TYR A 593 -26.03 -4.65 -5.50
N TYR A 594 -25.71 -4.52 -4.21
CA TYR A 594 -24.48 -5.14 -3.66
C TYR A 594 -24.61 -6.65 -3.54
N ALA A 595 -25.80 -7.20 -3.32
CA ALA A 595 -26.04 -8.62 -3.41
C ALA A 595 -25.74 -9.16 -4.82
N ALA A 596 -26.22 -8.45 -5.86
CA ALA A 596 -25.93 -8.80 -7.25
C ALA A 596 -24.44 -8.66 -7.61
N GLN A 597 -23.70 -7.76 -6.98
CA GLN A 597 -22.26 -7.57 -7.24
C GLN A 597 -21.37 -8.57 -6.51
N ALA A 598 -21.84 -9.21 -5.45
CA ALA A 598 -21.03 -10.06 -4.58
C ALA A 598 -20.30 -11.19 -5.35
N ASP A 599 -20.94 -11.77 -6.36
CA ASP A 599 -20.40 -12.84 -7.22
C ASP A 599 -20.02 -12.36 -8.62
N LYS A 600 -19.97 -11.05 -8.87
CA LYS A 600 -19.68 -10.46 -10.20
C LYS A 600 -18.55 -9.44 -10.17
N PHE A 601 -18.05 -9.10 -8.98
CA PHE A 601 -16.89 -8.25 -8.81
C PHE A 601 -15.65 -9.13 -8.71
N ASP A 602 -15.27 -9.73 -9.86
CA ASP A 602 -14.17 -10.68 -9.97
C ASP A 602 -12.82 -9.96 -10.08
N GLY A 603 -11.74 -10.75 -9.88
CA GLY A 603 -10.39 -10.39 -10.25
C GLY A 603 -10.17 -10.41 -11.76
N ALA A 604 -8.92 -10.33 -12.17
CA ALA A 604 -8.52 -10.35 -13.58
C ALA A 604 -7.42 -11.37 -13.83
N VAL A 605 -7.34 -11.87 -15.07
CA VAL A 605 -6.22 -12.66 -15.57
C VAL A 605 -5.40 -11.78 -16.50
N HIS A 606 -4.11 -11.66 -16.23
CA HIS A 606 -3.21 -10.84 -17.03
C HIS A 606 -2.26 -11.68 -17.87
N SER A 607 -2.11 -11.31 -19.15
CA SER A 607 -1.03 -11.79 -19.99
C SER A 607 0.26 -11.08 -19.63
N THR A 608 1.28 -11.85 -19.26
CA THR A 608 2.62 -11.33 -18.97
C THR A 608 3.61 -11.80 -20.03
N LYS A 609 4.75 -11.10 -20.13
CA LYS A 609 5.81 -11.46 -21.08
C LYS A 609 6.52 -12.76 -20.70
N SER A 610 6.51 -13.12 -19.43
CA SER A 610 7.03 -14.38 -18.91
C SER A 610 6.00 -15.50 -19.06
N ARG A 611 6.44 -16.76 -19.07
CA ARG A 611 5.56 -17.93 -19.13
C ARG A 611 4.85 -18.17 -17.79
N HIS A 612 4.04 -17.18 -17.38
CA HIS A 612 3.24 -17.23 -16.15
C HIS A 612 1.79 -16.86 -16.45
N VAL A 613 0.87 -17.53 -15.80
CA VAL A 613 -0.48 -16.99 -15.61
C VAL A 613 -0.42 -16.04 -14.42
N THR A 614 -0.84 -14.81 -14.62
CA THR A 614 -0.95 -13.85 -13.51
C THR A 614 -2.42 -13.60 -13.22
N LEU A 615 -2.85 -13.96 -12.01
CA LEU A 615 -4.18 -13.74 -11.51
C LEU A 615 -4.14 -12.53 -10.59
N ALA A 616 -4.94 -11.50 -10.84
CA ALA A 616 -5.20 -10.43 -9.90
C ALA A 616 -6.51 -10.74 -9.17
N MET A 617 -6.42 -11.22 -7.93
CA MET A 617 -7.56 -11.64 -7.13
C MET A 617 -7.99 -10.55 -6.15
N ASN A 618 -9.30 -10.30 -6.08
CA ASN A 618 -9.87 -9.42 -5.06
C ASN A 618 -10.02 -10.19 -3.74
N GLU A 619 -9.28 -9.79 -2.72
CA GLU A 619 -9.37 -10.37 -1.38
C GLU A 619 -9.93 -9.37 -0.37
N PRO A 620 -10.75 -9.80 0.62
CA PRO A 620 -11.21 -8.93 1.68
C PRO A 620 -10.03 -8.41 2.53
N TRP A 621 -10.15 -7.20 3.05
CA TRP A 621 -9.23 -6.67 4.05
C TRP A 621 -9.23 -7.50 5.35
N GLY A 622 -10.38 -8.09 5.69
CA GLY A 622 -10.57 -8.80 6.93
C GLY A 622 -11.52 -8.10 7.88
N VAL A 623 -11.04 -7.56 8.99
CA VAL A 623 -11.85 -6.75 9.89
C VAL A 623 -11.80 -5.29 9.44
N MET A 624 -12.98 -4.70 9.18
CA MET A 624 -13.11 -3.31 8.77
C MET A 624 -13.91 -2.50 9.79
N GLY A 625 -13.40 -1.33 10.15
CA GLY A 625 -14.18 -0.30 10.83
C GLY A 625 -15.01 0.49 9.82
N VAL A 626 -16.28 0.75 10.14
CA VAL A 626 -17.18 1.60 9.33
C VAL A 626 -17.86 2.60 10.25
N VAL A 627 -17.55 3.88 10.08
CA VAL A 627 -18.12 4.98 10.86
C VAL A 627 -19.07 5.77 9.98
N CYS A 628 -20.37 5.72 10.31
CA CYS A 628 -21.42 6.28 9.49
C CYS A 628 -21.70 7.76 9.84
N PRO A 629 -22.17 8.55 8.85
CA PRO A 629 -22.62 9.92 9.07
C PRO A 629 -24.03 9.95 9.71
N ASP A 630 -24.52 11.16 10.01
CA ASP A 630 -25.87 11.34 10.55
C ASP A 630 -26.92 11.53 9.47
N GLU A 631 -26.54 11.90 8.26
CA GLU A 631 -27.42 12.10 7.11
C GLU A 631 -27.84 10.77 6.49
N ALA A 632 -29.13 10.69 6.16
CA ALA A 632 -29.76 9.49 5.59
C ALA A 632 -29.35 8.22 6.35
N PRO A 633 -29.65 8.11 7.64
CA PRO A 633 -29.01 7.18 8.56
C PRO A 633 -29.20 5.69 8.25
N LEU A 634 -30.28 5.32 7.56
CA LEU A 634 -30.46 3.97 7.02
C LEU A 634 -29.69 3.78 5.71
N LEU A 635 -29.85 4.71 4.78
CA LEU A 635 -29.27 4.59 3.44
C LEU A 635 -27.74 4.72 3.47
N SER A 636 -27.19 5.60 4.31
CA SER A 636 -25.74 5.72 4.49
C SER A 636 -25.13 4.46 5.14
N LEU A 637 -25.80 3.91 6.16
CA LEU A 637 -25.40 2.65 6.78
C LEU A 637 -25.31 1.53 5.73
N VAL A 638 -26.38 1.30 4.99
CA VAL A 638 -26.46 0.27 3.95
C VAL A 638 -25.39 0.51 2.86
N SER A 639 -25.19 1.77 2.45
CA SER A 639 -24.23 2.12 1.40
C SER A 639 -22.77 1.86 1.79
N LEU A 640 -22.44 1.95 3.08
CA LEU A 640 -21.09 1.76 3.59
C LEU A 640 -20.83 0.31 4.05
N VAL A 641 -21.81 -0.35 4.66
CA VAL A 641 -21.64 -1.69 5.23
C VAL A 641 -21.76 -2.78 4.17
N LEU A 642 -22.72 -2.66 3.25
CA LEU A 642 -23.03 -3.75 2.31
C LEU A 642 -21.89 -4.05 1.32
N PRO A 643 -21.20 -3.07 0.72
CA PRO A 643 -20.06 -3.38 -0.16
C PRO A 643 -18.93 -4.08 0.59
N ALA A 644 -18.70 -3.72 1.87
CA ALA A 644 -17.69 -4.38 2.69
C ALA A 644 -18.00 -5.87 2.91
N ILE A 645 -19.22 -6.20 3.36
CA ILE A 645 -19.60 -7.59 3.64
C ILE A 645 -19.85 -8.40 2.36
N ALA A 646 -20.30 -7.78 1.27
CA ALA A 646 -20.42 -8.44 -0.04
C ALA A 646 -19.06 -8.97 -0.51
N MET A 647 -17.98 -8.25 -0.25
CA MET A 647 -16.60 -8.66 -0.57
C MET A 647 -15.98 -9.61 0.47
N GLY A 648 -16.71 -10.02 1.51
CA GLY A 648 -16.22 -10.99 2.50
C GLY A 648 -15.57 -10.37 3.74
N ASN A 649 -15.61 -9.05 3.91
CA ASN A 649 -15.13 -8.42 5.14
C ASN A 649 -16.11 -8.64 6.30
N ARG A 650 -15.62 -8.49 7.52
CA ARG A 650 -16.39 -8.42 8.74
C ARG A 650 -16.27 -7.01 9.27
N THR A 651 -17.40 -6.43 9.70
CA THR A 651 -17.44 -5.01 10.03
C THR A 651 -17.67 -4.74 11.50
N VAL A 652 -17.00 -3.70 12.02
CA VAL A 652 -17.34 -3.05 13.27
C VAL A 652 -17.87 -1.66 12.93
N VAL A 653 -19.18 -1.49 13.11
CA VAL A 653 -19.91 -0.33 12.67
C VAL A 653 -20.14 0.63 13.84
N VAL A 654 -19.81 1.88 13.66
CA VAL A 654 -20.25 2.99 14.52
C VAL A 654 -21.33 3.75 13.74
N PRO A 655 -22.60 3.58 14.08
CA PRO A 655 -23.71 4.21 13.37
C PRO A 655 -23.83 5.69 13.72
N SER A 656 -24.81 6.39 13.13
CA SER A 656 -25.17 7.74 13.51
C SER A 656 -25.36 7.84 15.02
N SER A 657 -24.68 8.79 15.65
CA SER A 657 -24.85 9.05 17.08
C SER A 657 -26.18 9.75 17.40
N HIS A 658 -26.76 10.46 16.43
CA HIS A 658 -28.01 11.18 16.57
C HIS A 658 -29.23 10.30 16.29
N HIS A 659 -29.11 9.29 15.41
CA HIS A 659 -30.21 8.43 14.97
C HIS A 659 -29.94 6.94 15.18
N PRO A 660 -29.44 6.51 16.35
CA PRO A 660 -29.03 5.11 16.57
C PRO A 660 -30.18 4.12 16.56
N LEU A 661 -31.41 4.54 16.90
CA LEU A 661 -32.57 3.63 17.02
C LEU A 661 -32.94 2.95 15.70
N ILE A 662 -32.68 3.60 14.57
CA ILE A 662 -32.88 3.01 13.23
C ILE A 662 -32.04 1.74 13.08
N VAL A 663 -30.81 1.76 13.62
CA VAL A 663 -29.92 0.60 13.58
C VAL A 663 -30.36 -0.47 14.60
N GLY A 664 -30.97 -0.05 15.71
CA GLY A 664 -31.60 -0.98 16.68
C GLY A 664 -32.71 -1.82 16.04
N ASP A 665 -33.55 -1.21 15.20
CA ASP A 665 -34.54 -1.92 14.43
C ASP A 665 -33.91 -2.84 13.37
N PHE A 666 -32.74 -2.47 12.84
CA PHE A 666 -32.00 -3.27 11.87
C PHE A 666 -31.42 -4.56 12.47
N TYR A 667 -31.21 -4.66 13.80
CA TYR A 667 -30.74 -5.89 14.45
C TYR A 667 -31.65 -7.09 14.16
N GLN A 668 -32.95 -6.86 14.15
CA GLN A 668 -33.91 -7.94 13.85
C GLN A 668 -33.87 -8.37 12.38
N VAL A 669 -33.56 -7.44 11.48
CA VAL A 669 -33.30 -7.79 10.08
C VAL A 669 -32.06 -8.66 9.94
N LEU A 670 -30.97 -8.33 10.66
CA LEU A 670 -29.77 -9.15 10.68
C LEU A 670 -30.03 -10.57 11.25
N ASP A 671 -30.72 -10.65 12.39
CA ASP A 671 -31.02 -11.91 13.07
C ASP A 671 -31.89 -12.86 12.23
N THR A 672 -32.78 -12.31 11.37
CA THR A 672 -33.69 -13.08 10.53
C THR A 672 -33.18 -13.33 9.11
N SER A 673 -31.99 -12.84 8.76
CA SER A 673 -31.45 -12.90 7.39
C SER A 673 -30.23 -13.83 7.24
N ASP A 674 -30.03 -14.75 8.17
CA ASP A 674 -28.91 -15.69 8.16
C ASP A 674 -27.50 -15.02 8.10
N VAL A 675 -27.40 -13.75 8.52
CA VAL A 675 -26.11 -13.08 8.65
C VAL A 675 -25.35 -13.71 9.80
N PRO A 676 -24.19 -14.35 9.58
CA PRO A 676 -23.48 -15.03 10.66
C PRO A 676 -23.06 -14.06 11.77
N GLY A 677 -23.20 -14.50 13.01
CA GLY A 677 -22.78 -13.70 14.17
C GLY A 677 -21.31 -13.25 14.07
N GLY A 678 -21.07 -11.95 14.22
CA GLY A 678 -19.75 -11.35 14.07
C GLY A 678 -19.41 -10.80 12.69
N VAL A 679 -20.20 -11.07 11.65
CA VAL A 679 -20.02 -10.45 10.31
C VAL A 679 -20.31 -8.96 10.38
N ILE A 680 -21.38 -8.57 11.07
CA ILE A 680 -21.70 -7.17 11.37
C ILE A 680 -21.76 -7.03 12.89
N ASN A 681 -20.94 -6.13 13.44
CA ASN A 681 -20.95 -5.77 14.85
C ASN A 681 -21.23 -4.27 14.95
N ILE A 682 -22.07 -3.84 15.85
CA ILE A 682 -22.51 -2.45 15.96
C ILE A 682 -22.29 -1.94 17.38
N VAL A 683 -21.55 -0.85 17.50
CA VAL A 683 -21.27 -0.19 18.78
C VAL A 683 -21.73 1.25 18.69
N THR A 684 -22.73 1.60 19.50
CA THR A 684 -23.30 2.95 19.61
C THR A 684 -22.53 3.81 20.60
N GLY A 685 -22.58 5.12 20.46
CA GLY A 685 -21.91 6.06 21.37
C GLY A 685 -21.31 7.27 20.65
N GLU A 686 -20.33 7.90 21.28
CA GLU A 686 -19.64 9.05 20.70
C GLU A 686 -18.78 8.62 19.51
N ARG A 687 -19.11 9.14 18.31
CA ARG A 687 -18.51 8.74 17.04
C ARG A 687 -16.98 8.80 17.06
N ASP A 688 -16.41 9.94 17.43
CA ASP A 688 -14.98 10.17 17.26
C ASP A 688 -14.15 9.42 18.30
N VAL A 689 -14.69 9.20 19.51
CA VAL A 689 -14.07 8.36 20.54
C VAL A 689 -13.98 6.90 20.08
N LEU A 690 -15.07 6.37 19.52
CA LEU A 690 -15.12 5.00 19.02
C LEU A 690 -14.29 4.84 17.74
N ALA A 691 -14.35 5.83 16.84
CA ALA A 691 -13.55 5.86 15.62
C ALA A 691 -12.05 5.88 15.92
N LYS A 692 -11.61 6.67 16.91
CA LYS A 692 -10.22 6.69 17.36
C LYS A 692 -9.77 5.30 17.83
N THR A 693 -10.59 4.65 18.62
CA THR A 693 -10.28 3.29 19.10
C THR A 693 -10.13 2.30 17.95
N LEU A 694 -11.01 2.35 16.94
CA LEU A 694 -10.88 1.54 15.72
C LEU A 694 -9.61 1.87 14.93
N ALA A 695 -9.27 3.15 14.84
CA ALA A 695 -8.07 3.61 14.14
C ALA A 695 -6.78 3.13 14.82
N GLU A 696 -6.75 3.06 16.15
CA GLU A 696 -5.62 2.57 16.94
C GLU A 696 -5.52 1.04 17.03
N HIS A 697 -6.60 0.30 16.69
CA HIS A 697 -6.65 -1.16 16.88
C HIS A 697 -5.89 -1.90 15.77
N ASP A 698 -4.88 -2.70 16.13
CA ASP A 698 -4.00 -3.39 15.17
C ASP A 698 -4.71 -4.40 14.27
N GLU A 699 -5.73 -5.11 14.78
CA GLU A 699 -6.48 -6.10 13.99
C GLU A 699 -7.51 -5.49 13.02
N VAL A 700 -7.73 -4.18 13.07
CA VAL A 700 -8.56 -3.47 12.07
C VAL A 700 -7.68 -3.17 10.86
N ALA A 701 -7.93 -3.82 9.74
CA ALA A 701 -7.11 -3.70 8.52
C ALA A 701 -7.51 -2.52 7.63
N ALA A 702 -8.80 -2.12 7.68
CA ALA A 702 -9.28 -0.95 6.95
C ALA A 702 -10.30 -0.17 7.80
N LEU A 703 -10.36 1.15 7.61
CA LEU A 703 -11.30 2.02 8.34
C LEU A 703 -11.90 3.06 7.39
N TRP A 704 -13.22 3.02 7.26
CA TRP A 704 -14.00 4.03 6.55
C TRP A 704 -14.64 4.99 7.56
N TYR A 705 -14.38 6.26 7.42
CA TYR A 705 -14.89 7.30 8.32
C TYR A 705 -15.63 8.39 7.54
N PHE A 706 -16.91 8.54 7.83
CA PHE A 706 -17.78 9.56 7.25
C PHE A 706 -18.33 10.46 8.37
N GLY A 707 -17.62 11.53 8.66
CA GLY A 707 -17.92 12.45 9.73
C GLY A 707 -17.29 13.83 9.50
N SER A 708 -16.78 14.46 10.55
CA SER A 708 -16.16 15.79 10.48
C SER A 708 -14.80 15.78 9.78
N LYS A 709 -14.32 16.96 9.41
CA LYS A 709 -12.96 17.16 8.89
C LYS A 709 -11.90 16.83 9.96
N GLU A 710 -12.15 17.25 11.19
CA GLU A 710 -11.28 17.01 12.33
C GLU A 710 -11.22 15.52 12.68
N GLY A 711 -12.35 14.83 12.66
CA GLY A 711 -12.43 13.38 12.84
C GLY A 711 -11.71 12.62 11.72
N SER A 712 -11.79 13.08 10.47
CA SER A 712 -11.04 12.53 9.36
C SER A 712 -9.52 12.61 9.60
N ALA A 713 -9.03 13.77 10.01
CA ALA A 713 -7.61 13.98 10.33
C ALA A 713 -7.17 13.11 11.52
N MET A 714 -8.02 13.01 12.56
CA MET A 714 -7.76 12.16 13.72
C MET A 714 -7.65 10.69 13.34
N VAL A 715 -8.57 10.17 12.52
CA VAL A 715 -8.56 8.79 12.04
C VAL A 715 -7.31 8.50 11.22
N GLU A 716 -6.96 9.36 10.28
CA GLU A 716 -5.76 9.19 9.47
C GLU A 716 -4.48 9.17 10.32
N LYS A 717 -4.37 10.08 11.30
CA LYS A 717 -3.23 10.15 12.21
C LYS A 717 -3.16 8.91 13.11
N ALA A 718 -4.25 8.53 13.75
CA ALA A 718 -4.30 7.39 14.66
C ALA A 718 -4.06 6.04 13.94
N SER A 719 -4.37 5.97 12.65
CA SER A 719 -4.11 4.79 11.80
C SER A 719 -2.64 4.64 11.37
N ALA A 720 -1.76 5.58 11.71
CA ALA A 720 -0.32 5.49 11.35
C ALA A 720 0.40 4.33 12.05
N GLY A 721 -0.12 3.84 13.17
CA GLY A 721 0.48 2.74 13.96
C GLY A 721 0.69 1.46 13.14
N ASN A 722 -0.33 0.98 12.46
CA ASN A 722 -0.29 -0.22 11.60
C ASN A 722 -0.48 0.09 10.10
N LEU A 723 -0.55 1.37 9.72
CA LEU A 723 -0.70 1.82 8.32
C LEU A 723 -1.92 1.22 7.60
N LYS A 724 -3.02 0.99 8.34
CA LYS A 724 -4.27 0.45 7.78
C LYS A 724 -4.81 1.30 6.63
N ALA A 725 -5.53 0.66 5.72
CA ALA A 725 -6.23 1.35 4.66
C ALA A 725 -7.31 2.28 5.25
N THR A 726 -7.29 3.55 4.89
CA THR A 726 -8.29 4.52 5.35
C THR A 726 -9.02 5.15 4.17
N TRP A 727 -10.32 5.31 4.35
CA TRP A 727 -11.15 6.14 3.47
C TRP A 727 -11.95 7.11 4.32
N VAL A 728 -11.59 8.39 4.23
CA VAL A 728 -12.21 9.46 5.02
C VAL A 728 -12.84 10.49 4.09
N ASN A 729 -13.96 11.06 4.52
CA ASN A 729 -14.73 12.00 3.72
C ASN A 729 -14.30 13.48 3.86
N ASN A 730 -13.38 13.78 4.77
CA ASN A 730 -12.90 15.15 5.03
C ASN A 730 -14.02 16.18 5.28
N GLY A 731 -15.08 15.76 5.99
CA GLY A 731 -16.24 16.59 6.27
C GLY A 731 -17.14 16.86 5.06
N ARG A 732 -17.04 16.09 3.98
CA ARG A 732 -17.87 16.19 2.78
C ARG A 732 -18.67 14.91 2.61
N LEU A 733 -19.92 15.00 2.23
CA LEU A 733 -20.78 13.84 2.06
C LEU A 733 -21.30 13.73 0.62
N PRO A 734 -21.43 12.51 0.10
CA PRO A 734 -22.14 12.27 -1.15
C PRO A 734 -23.61 12.54 -0.96
N ASN A 735 -24.30 12.85 -2.03
CA ASN A 735 -25.75 12.75 -2.05
C ASN A 735 -26.12 11.26 -2.03
N TRP A 736 -26.53 10.75 -0.87
CA TRP A 736 -26.82 9.32 -0.68
C TRP A 736 -27.89 8.78 -1.62
N ASN A 737 -28.82 9.63 -2.08
CA ASN A 737 -29.83 9.25 -3.06
C ASN A 737 -29.30 9.20 -4.51
N ASN A 738 -28.14 9.81 -4.77
CA ASN A 738 -27.51 9.78 -6.08
C ASN A 738 -26.67 8.50 -6.25
N THR A 739 -27.13 7.58 -7.07
CA THR A 739 -26.45 6.30 -7.29
C THR A 739 -25.06 6.46 -7.93
N SER A 740 -24.79 7.55 -8.65
CA SER A 740 -23.45 7.79 -9.22
C SER A 740 -22.42 8.24 -8.19
N GLU A 741 -22.85 8.75 -7.03
CA GLU A 741 -21.99 9.22 -5.95
C GLU A 741 -21.88 8.21 -4.79
N ALA A 742 -23.01 7.57 -4.45
CA ALA A 742 -23.14 6.79 -3.23
C ALA A 742 -23.31 5.27 -3.45
N GLN A 743 -23.03 4.80 -4.68
CA GLN A 743 -23.10 3.40 -5.06
C GLN A 743 -22.09 3.13 -6.17
N GLY A 744 -21.66 1.91 -6.35
CA GLY A 744 -20.89 1.51 -7.52
C GLY A 744 -19.65 0.69 -7.21
N ARG A 745 -18.89 0.39 -8.27
CA ARG A 745 -17.70 -0.45 -8.19
C ARG A 745 -16.56 0.20 -7.38
N ASP A 746 -16.53 1.52 -7.24
CA ASP A 746 -15.51 2.20 -6.43
C ASP A 746 -15.62 1.84 -4.95
N TYR A 747 -16.85 1.67 -4.41
CA TYR A 747 -17.06 1.17 -3.05
C TYR A 747 -16.58 -0.28 -2.88
N LEU A 748 -16.84 -1.14 -3.88
CA LEU A 748 -16.37 -2.53 -3.87
C LEU A 748 -14.84 -2.59 -3.96
N ARG A 749 -14.23 -1.78 -4.83
CA ARG A 749 -12.78 -1.69 -4.98
C ARG A 749 -12.09 -1.27 -3.67
N ARG A 750 -12.68 -0.33 -2.94
CA ARG A 750 -12.16 0.11 -1.62
C ARG A 750 -12.37 -0.94 -0.53
N ALA A 751 -13.30 -1.87 -0.71
CA ALA A 751 -13.57 -2.96 0.22
C ALA A 751 -12.67 -4.18 0.04
N VAL A 752 -11.80 -4.17 -0.95
CA VAL A 752 -10.87 -5.27 -1.24
C VAL A 752 -9.44 -4.77 -1.36
N GLN A 753 -8.51 -5.69 -1.21
CA GLN A 753 -7.15 -5.57 -1.68
C GLN A 753 -6.93 -6.52 -2.85
N VAL A 754 -6.09 -6.11 -3.80
CA VAL A 754 -5.74 -6.97 -4.93
C VAL A 754 -4.51 -7.80 -4.58
N LYS A 755 -4.60 -9.11 -4.76
CA LYS A 755 -3.49 -10.05 -4.61
C LYS A 755 -3.16 -10.63 -5.98
N ASN A 756 -1.94 -10.38 -6.43
CA ASN A 756 -1.46 -10.96 -7.68
C ASN A 756 -0.81 -12.32 -7.43
N ILE A 757 -1.18 -13.30 -8.24
CA ILE A 757 -0.69 -14.66 -8.20
C ILE A 757 0.01 -14.95 -9.51
N TRP A 758 1.25 -15.38 -9.44
CA TRP A 758 2.07 -15.72 -10.58
C TRP A 758 2.27 -17.25 -10.61
N VAL A 759 1.63 -17.92 -11.55
CA VAL A 759 1.75 -19.37 -11.69
C VAL A 759 2.56 -19.63 -12.96
N PRO A 760 3.78 -20.18 -12.88
CA PRO A 760 4.52 -20.56 -14.06
C PRO A 760 3.78 -21.67 -14.82
N TYR A 761 3.78 -21.62 -16.16
CA TYR A 761 3.23 -22.66 -17.00
C TYR A 761 4.15 -22.95 -18.19
N GLY A 762 4.23 -24.19 -18.54
CA GLY A 762 5.00 -24.66 -19.68
C GLY A 762 6.51 -24.58 -19.47
N ALA A 763 7.11 -25.69 -19.18
CA ALA A 763 8.56 -25.89 -19.20
C ALA A 763 9.12 -25.76 -20.61
#